data_46d63481006cbb4623a37e8104e7ce24
#
_entry.id   46d63481006cbb4623a37e8104e7ce24
#
_cell.length_a   1.000
_cell.length_b   1.000
_cell.length_c   1.000
_cell.angle_alpha   90.00
_cell.angle_beta   90.00
_cell.angle_gamma   90.00
#
_symmetry.space_group_name_H-M   'P 1'
#
loop_
_entity.id
_entity.type
_entity.pdbx_description
1 polymer ?
#
loop_
_entity_poly.entity_id
_entity_poly.type
_entity_poly.pdbx_seq_one_letter_code
_entity_poly.pdbx_strand_id
1 'polypeptide(L)'
;MPSALVRMFAALCFIVCLGGPYSGAGQGVAPVVQPVDGVTTLLRALQQAAAAGDRTALLALGDAQISRPSFEDFAATVTTPPPTRVVVTERDRAPRDAGVLRLVVEIFTERGIEGRLGTWRIDARPGNTPSDPWRIASVSRLSVVTGLYRLALDTATEYDINNLVVRAPDLTIDVPSGRAFLASTPDGPTAMVLIGRGRMTFSPPDVAERIQVHILSGRDELVEEIDLAFLRFSPYQFGALIDKNALKTRTVDSSDVRTAVGVFNELAPRSLQVDLSDISRDRWSLSPGFADVIAELRTKRFGTITYARSSSEPEDINVFDRKRRRNISIYTSAAKLAQRGRFYSEDERLDYDVLAYDIDAQFMPDRSAIDGNARLKIKILEDGTSSLTLKLAETVAIRGVYSPDFGRLLHLRVVGQNSIIVNLPEVLASGTELWLDVRYTGPVVPQAFDREAIQIAQGPPAQDQRIEIPLQSRYLYSNRSYWYPQSTVTDYATATIRVTVPADFDAIATGQPVESPTLPPGGGDNQRRRKTFVFEASRPVRYLAVIVSRFNRLDNARIPAGSSDVSLYIQSTPRAPVRIRETTERTAGILAFYASLLGDAPYPSFTLAMAESDRPGGHSPPYFAVLNQLLPGSTIVWRNDPVNFENFPSFFLAHELAHQWWGQAIGWKNYHEQWLSEAFAQYFAVLYAEKDREGSLPGILRQMRRTALEASSDGPIYLGYRLGHIQGDDRIFRAVVYNKGAMVLHMLRRLIGEDAFFGGMRAFYQQWKFKKAGTDDFRQVMERAAGRNLERFFAMWVFGSDIPRIKFTSHLSATEATVRFEQLGTVVDAPVTVTITYESGTVESVVVPLTEKQTEQTIPLKGRVRTITANADNAALVEIER
;
A
#
# COMPACT_ATOMS: atom_id res chain seq x y z
N MET A 1 -10.65 39.72 7.93
CA MET A 1 -9.76 40.35 6.96
C MET A 1 -8.56 39.45 6.80
N PRO A 2 -8.49 38.72 5.70
CA PRO A 2 -7.24 38.46 5.01
C PRO A 2 -7.50 38.38 3.49
N SER A 3 -6.98 39.36 2.77
CA SER A 3 -6.95 39.30 1.31
C SER A 3 -5.85 40.22 0.82
N ALA A 4 -4.59 39.78 0.88
CA ALA A 4 -3.47 40.53 0.31
C ALA A 4 -2.19 39.70 0.14
N LEU A 5 -2.24 38.40 -0.19
CA LEU A 5 -0.99 37.64 -0.40
C LEU A 5 -1.05 36.59 -1.54
N VAL A 6 -1.94 36.75 -2.49
CA VAL A 6 -2.06 35.83 -3.65
C VAL A 6 -1.90 36.55 -5.00
N ARG A 7 -1.44 37.81 -5.04
CA ARG A 7 -1.28 38.56 -6.30
C ARG A 7 0.15 39.04 -6.57
N MET A 8 1.19 38.29 -6.22
CA MET A 8 2.58 38.72 -6.49
C MET A 8 3.52 37.64 -7.09
N PHE A 9 2.96 36.67 -7.83
CA PHE A 9 3.78 35.70 -8.58
C PHE A 9 3.39 35.50 -10.06
N ALA A 10 2.75 36.51 -10.68
CA ALA A 10 2.37 36.45 -12.08
C ALA A 10 2.91 37.62 -12.92
N ALA A 11 4.01 38.26 -12.51
CA ALA A 11 4.53 39.45 -13.22
C ALA A 11 6.05 39.51 -13.25
N LEU A 12 6.72 38.39 -13.60
CA LEU A 12 8.20 38.43 -13.81
C LEU A 12 8.69 37.45 -14.90
N CYS A 13 8.03 37.38 -16.05
CA CYS A 13 8.51 36.69 -17.23
C CYS A 13 8.22 37.43 -18.54
N PHE A 14 8.35 38.75 -18.51
CA PHE A 14 8.31 39.55 -19.75
C PHE A 14 9.17 40.80 -19.55
N ILE A 15 10.46 40.71 -19.74
CA ILE A 15 11.41 41.75 -20.14
C ILE A 15 12.76 41.03 -20.23
N VAL A 16 13.21 40.73 -21.42
CA VAL A 16 14.54 40.92 -21.95
C VAL A 16 14.54 40.32 -23.38
N CYS A 17 14.32 41.15 -24.34
CA CYS A 17 14.80 40.96 -25.71
C CYS A 17 14.68 42.29 -26.46
N LEU A 18 15.59 43.22 -26.10
CA LEU A 18 15.93 44.34 -26.94
C LEU A 18 17.45 44.49 -26.89
N GLY A 19 18.14 43.90 -27.82
CA GLY A 19 19.57 44.08 -28.05
C GLY A 19 19.83 43.92 -29.55
N GLY A 20 20.35 44.97 -30.19
CA GLY A 20 20.45 45.23 -31.58
C GLY A 20 21.32 44.31 -32.44
N PRO A 21 21.47 44.61 -33.73
CA PRO A 21 21.90 43.68 -34.74
C PRO A 21 23.42 43.50 -34.77
N TYR A 22 23.88 42.30 -34.51
CA TYR A 22 25.22 41.87 -34.91
C TYR A 22 25.08 41.09 -36.25
N SER A 23 25.51 41.71 -37.34
CA SER A 23 25.75 41.08 -38.62
C SER A 23 26.93 40.13 -38.53
N GLY A 24 26.67 38.86 -38.32
CA GLY A 24 27.62 37.79 -38.50
C GLY A 24 27.00 36.76 -39.42
N ALA A 25 27.51 36.69 -40.66
CA ALA A 25 27.15 35.67 -41.63
C ALA A 25 27.56 34.28 -41.11
N GLY A 26 26.72 33.66 -40.30
CA GLY A 26 26.79 32.25 -39.97
C GLY A 26 26.01 31.45 -41.03
N GLN A 27 26.74 30.65 -41.81
CA GLN A 27 26.13 29.66 -42.68
C GLN A 27 25.18 28.79 -41.85
N GLY A 28 23.88 28.91 -42.12
CA GLY A 28 22.88 28.06 -41.57
C GLY A 28 23.17 26.60 -41.96
N VAL A 29 23.62 25.82 -41.05
CA VAL A 29 23.62 24.36 -41.19
C VAL A 29 22.14 23.97 -41.34
N ALA A 30 21.73 23.62 -42.55
CA ALA A 30 20.43 23.02 -42.77
C ALA A 30 20.29 21.82 -41.83
N PRO A 31 19.11 21.59 -41.20
CA PRO A 31 18.93 20.41 -40.38
C PRO A 31 19.30 19.20 -41.22
N VAL A 32 20.30 18.44 -40.76
CA VAL A 32 20.68 17.17 -41.39
C VAL A 32 19.47 16.28 -41.24
N VAL A 33 18.67 16.19 -42.28
CA VAL A 33 17.60 15.19 -42.39
C VAL A 33 18.35 13.86 -42.44
N GLN A 34 18.36 13.13 -41.38
CA GLN A 34 18.90 11.77 -41.37
C GLN A 34 18.16 10.99 -42.46
N PRO A 35 18.89 10.30 -43.37
CA PRO A 35 18.24 9.54 -44.42
C PRO A 35 17.27 8.54 -43.77
N VAL A 36 16.00 8.58 -44.19
CA VAL A 36 14.98 7.64 -43.71
C VAL A 36 15.47 6.24 -44.07
N ASP A 37 15.70 5.38 -43.06
CA ASP A 37 16.15 4.03 -43.31
C ASP A 37 15.06 3.20 -43.99
N GLY A 38 15.45 2.09 -44.64
CA GLY A 38 14.50 1.24 -45.36
C GLY A 38 13.43 0.60 -44.49
N VAL A 39 13.74 0.34 -43.21
CA VAL A 39 12.78 -0.19 -42.18
C VAL A 39 11.72 0.87 -41.89
N THR A 40 12.11 2.09 -41.64
CA THR A 40 11.17 3.20 -41.39
C THR A 40 10.24 3.39 -42.60
N THR A 41 10.77 3.23 -43.83
CA THR A 41 9.95 3.28 -45.05
C THR A 41 8.95 2.12 -45.10
N LEU A 42 9.38 0.89 -44.78
CA LEU A 42 8.52 -0.30 -44.72
C LEU A 42 7.39 -0.12 -43.69
N LEU A 43 7.72 0.32 -42.47
CA LEU A 43 6.70 0.53 -41.41
C LEU A 43 5.71 1.64 -41.79
N ARG A 44 6.15 2.67 -42.47
CA ARG A 44 5.25 3.73 -43.00
C ARG A 44 4.31 3.18 -44.07
N ALA A 45 4.81 2.34 -45.02
CA ALA A 45 3.99 1.69 -46.02
C ALA A 45 2.97 0.72 -45.36
N LEU A 46 3.39 -0.02 -44.33
CA LEU A 46 2.51 -0.85 -43.50
C LEU A 46 1.37 -0.01 -42.91
N GLN A 47 1.71 1.10 -42.25
CA GLN A 47 0.72 1.99 -41.65
C GLN A 47 -0.26 2.55 -42.72
N GLN A 48 0.22 2.97 -43.87
CA GLN A 48 -0.63 3.49 -44.96
C GLN A 48 -1.58 2.43 -45.49
N ALA A 49 -1.10 1.21 -45.78
CA ALA A 49 -1.94 0.12 -46.25
C ALA A 49 -2.99 -0.31 -45.22
N ALA A 50 -2.59 -0.38 -43.95
CA ALA A 50 -3.51 -0.70 -42.84
C ALA A 50 -4.57 0.39 -42.66
N ALA A 51 -4.19 1.68 -42.69
CA ALA A 51 -5.11 2.82 -42.59
C ALA A 51 -6.11 2.91 -43.72
N ALA A 52 -5.71 2.52 -44.93
CA ALA A 52 -6.58 2.46 -46.11
C ALA A 52 -7.49 1.21 -46.09
N GLY A 53 -7.30 0.26 -45.16
CA GLY A 53 -7.95 -1.04 -45.17
C GLY A 53 -7.56 -1.88 -46.40
N ASP A 54 -6.46 -1.54 -47.08
CA ASP A 54 -6.01 -2.20 -48.29
C ASP A 54 -5.17 -3.44 -47.99
N ARG A 55 -5.86 -4.56 -47.86
CA ARG A 55 -5.25 -5.86 -47.58
C ARG A 55 -4.28 -6.27 -48.71
N THR A 56 -4.56 -5.93 -49.95
CA THR A 56 -3.71 -6.29 -51.10
C THR A 56 -2.37 -5.54 -51.08
N ALA A 57 -2.44 -4.24 -50.82
CA ALA A 57 -1.22 -3.41 -50.67
C ALA A 57 -0.39 -3.89 -49.46
N LEU A 58 -1.03 -4.28 -48.38
CA LEU A 58 -0.34 -4.79 -47.20
C LEU A 58 0.35 -6.13 -47.50
N LEU A 59 -0.35 -7.07 -48.15
CA LEU A 59 0.21 -8.36 -48.54
C LEU A 59 1.38 -8.20 -49.53
N ALA A 60 1.39 -7.14 -50.32
CA ALA A 60 2.50 -6.80 -51.25
C ALA A 60 3.79 -6.39 -50.51
N LEU A 61 3.75 -6.07 -49.21
CA LEU A 61 4.94 -5.79 -48.41
C LEU A 61 5.67 -7.06 -47.96
N GLY A 62 5.06 -8.22 -48.12
CA GLY A 62 5.66 -9.51 -47.77
C GLY A 62 6.74 -9.92 -48.78
N ASP A 63 7.71 -10.69 -48.28
CA ASP A 63 8.68 -11.40 -49.06
C ASP A 63 8.06 -12.60 -49.78
N ALA A 64 8.65 -13.02 -50.86
CA ALA A 64 8.21 -14.18 -51.62
C ALA A 64 8.18 -15.49 -50.80
N GLN A 65 9.00 -15.59 -49.76
CA GLN A 65 9.14 -16.77 -48.90
C GLN A 65 8.32 -16.70 -47.59
N ILE A 66 7.54 -15.62 -47.37
CA ILE A 66 6.76 -15.45 -46.17
C ILE A 66 5.67 -16.53 -46.01
N SER A 67 5.46 -16.99 -44.76
CA SER A 67 4.38 -17.91 -44.45
C SER A 67 3.03 -17.21 -44.74
N ARG A 68 2.36 -17.61 -45.80
CA ARG A 68 1.11 -17.00 -46.24
C ARG A 68 0.00 -17.02 -45.18
N PRO A 69 -0.28 -18.13 -44.47
CA PRO A 69 -1.38 -18.16 -43.48
C PRO A 69 -1.18 -17.11 -42.36
N SER A 70 0.01 -17.06 -41.75
CA SER A 70 0.29 -16.11 -40.67
C SER A 70 0.27 -14.66 -41.15
N PHE A 71 0.73 -14.41 -42.39
CA PHE A 71 0.73 -13.07 -42.92
C PHE A 71 -0.65 -12.61 -43.40
N GLU A 72 -1.49 -13.51 -43.89
CA GLU A 72 -2.89 -13.25 -44.18
C GLU A 72 -3.73 -12.98 -42.94
N ASP A 73 -3.50 -13.70 -41.83
CA ASP A 73 -4.12 -13.44 -40.53
C ASP A 73 -3.69 -12.06 -39.99
N PHE A 74 -2.41 -11.76 -40.06
CA PHE A 74 -1.90 -10.42 -39.71
C PHE A 74 -2.58 -9.32 -40.53
N ALA A 75 -2.58 -9.46 -41.86
CA ALA A 75 -3.19 -8.48 -42.76
C ALA A 75 -4.68 -8.30 -42.46
N ALA A 76 -5.42 -9.41 -42.30
CA ALA A 76 -6.83 -9.36 -41.91
C ALA A 76 -7.04 -8.64 -40.57
N THR A 77 -6.21 -8.94 -39.58
CA THR A 77 -6.31 -8.37 -38.23
C THR A 77 -6.19 -6.83 -38.26
N VAL A 78 -5.29 -6.27 -39.06
CA VAL A 78 -5.03 -4.83 -39.07
C VAL A 78 -5.88 -4.05 -40.08
N THR A 79 -6.45 -4.73 -41.12
CA THR A 79 -7.22 -4.07 -42.20
C THR A 79 -8.73 -4.33 -42.11
N THR A 80 -9.20 -5.37 -41.39
CA THR A 80 -10.61 -5.78 -41.41
C THR A 80 -11.25 -5.80 -40.01
N PRO A 81 -12.40 -5.13 -39.81
CA PRO A 81 -12.98 -4.10 -40.71
C PRO A 81 -12.04 -2.89 -40.86
N PRO A 82 -12.17 -2.07 -41.90
CA PRO A 82 -11.28 -0.94 -42.13
C PRO A 82 -11.20 -0.01 -40.93
N PRO A 83 -10.00 0.27 -40.41
CA PRO A 83 -9.85 1.17 -39.27
C PRO A 83 -9.99 2.64 -39.69
N THR A 84 -10.52 3.46 -38.80
CA THR A 84 -10.59 4.93 -38.97
C THR A 84 -9.22 5.59 -38.76
N ARG A 85 -8.35 4.95 -37.97
CA ARG A 85 -6.99 5.41 -37.68
C ARG A 85 -6.10 4.21 -37.39
N VAL A 86 -4.84 4.30 -37.87
CA VAL A 86 -3.78 3.34 -37.56
C VAL A 86 -2.54 4.09 -37.15
N VAL A 87 -1.88 3.63 -36.10
CA VAL A 87 -0.55 4.08 -35.67
C VAL A 87 0.37 2.88 -35.57
N VAL A 88 1.50 2.93 -36.21
CA VAL A 88 2.53 1.89 -36.19
C VAL A 88 3.77 2.46 -35.51
N THR A 89 4.18 1.87 -34.42
CA THR A 89 5.31 2.33 -33.61
C THR A 89 6.34 1.21 -33.47
N GLU A 90 7.54 1.49 -33.96
CA GLU A 90 8.68 0.60 -33.69
C GLU A 90 9.12 0.75 -32.23
N ARG A 91 9.16 -0.36 -31.49
CA ARG A 91 9.55 -0.38 -30.06
C ARG A 91 10.94 -0.94 -29.84
N ASP A 92 11.37 -1.85 -30.73
CA ASP A 92 12.68 -2.48 -30.59
C ASP A 92 13.18 -2.95 -31.97
N ARG A 93 14.50 -2.97 -32.14
CA ARG A 93 15.18 -3.43 -33.36
C ARG A 93 16.48 -4.14 -33.03
N ALA A 94 16.63 -5.37 -33.47
CA ALA A 94 17.85 -6.15 -33.29
C ALA A 94 18.21 -6.92 -34.54
N PRO A 95 19.51 -7.09 -34.86
CA PRO A 95 19.91 -8.03 -35.90
C PRO A 95 19.55 -9.46 -35.49
N ARG A 96 19.02 -10.26 -36.45
CA ARG A 96 18.71 -11.67 -36.24
C ARG A 96 19.74 -12.58 -36.93
N ASP A 97 19.87 -12.39 -38.27
CA ASP A 97 20.77 -13.13 -39.13
C ASP A 97 21.39 -12.16 -40.14
N ALA A 98 22.27 -12.63 -41.00
CA ALA A 98 22.89 -11.77 -42.01
C ALA A 98 21.85 -11.08 -42.89
N GLY A 99 21.74 -9.75 -42.69
CA GLY A 99 20.81 -8.88 -43.43
C GLY A 99 19.35 -8.90 -42.95
N VAL A 100 18.98 -9.69 -41.95
CA VAL A 100 17.61 -9.70 -41.39
C VAL A 100 17.57 -8.95 -40.05
N LEU A 101 16.64 -7.99 -39.94
CA LEU A 101 16.37 -7.27 -38.72
C LEU A 101 15.07 -7.78 -38.08
N ARG A 102 15.12 -8.10 -36.80
CA ARG A 102 13.97 -8.40 -35.99
C ARG A 102 13.44 -7.12 -35.33
N LEU A 103 12.21 -6.82 -35.59
CA LEU A 103 11.51 -5.65 -35.08
C LEU A 103 10.43 -6.10 -34.06
N VAL A 104 10.24 -5.33 -33.01
CA VAL A 104 9.03 -5.37 -32.19
C VAL A 104 8.24 -4.11 -32.50
N VAL A 105 7.03 -4.30 -33.03
CA VAL A 105 6.18 -3.22 -33.54
C VAL A 105 4.83 -3.25 -32.83
N GLU A 106 4.43 -2.13 -32.28
CA GLU A 106 3.07 -1.93 -31.79
C GLU A 106 2.20 -1.30 -32.86
N ILE A 107 1.04 -1.90 -33.10
CA ILE A 107 0.05 -1.43 -34.06
C ILE A 107 -1.25 -1.14 -33.30
N PHE A 108 -1.57 0.15 -33.23
CA PHE A 108 -2.84 0.61 -32.70
C PHE A 108 -3.82 0.84 -33.84
N THR A 109 -5.01 0.28 -33.74
CA THR A 109 -6.11 0.46 -34.70
C THR A 109 -7.33 1.01 -33.98
N GLU A 110 -7.90 2.06 -34.50
CA GLU A 110 -9.15 2.69 -34.03
C GLU A 110 -10.30 2.37 -35.01
N ARG A 111 -11.45 1.96 -34.48
CA ARG A 111 -12.67 1.67 -35.24
C ARG A 111 -13.86 2.30 -34.53
N GLY A 112 -14.26 3.47 -34.96
CA GLY A 112 -15.28 4.24 -34.24
C GLY A 112 -14.80 4.63 -32.85
N ILE A 113 -15.44 4.08 -31.82
CA ILE A 113 -15.05 4.32 -30.41
C ILE A 113 -14.14 3.22 -29.84
N GLU A 114 -13.91 2.15 -30.60
CA GLU A 114 -13.10 1.02 -30.13
C GLU A 114 -11.64 1.16 -30.56
N GLY A 115 -10.74 0.89 -29.63
CA GLY A 115 -9.31 0.78 -29.85
C GLY A 115 -8.82 -0.65 -29.67
N ARG A 116 -7.83 -1.02 -30.46
CA ARG A 116 -7.12 -2.28 -30.33
C ARG A 116 -5.62 -2.03 -30.47
N LEU A 117 -4.85 -2.52 -29.52
CA LEU A 117 -3.39 -2.42 -29.53
C LEU A 117 -2.80 -3.82 -29.63
N GLY A 118 -2.08 -4.10 -30.71
CA GLY A 118 -1.38 -5.35 -30.93
C GLY A 118 0.14 -5.15 -30.93
N THR A 119 0.88 -6.04 -30.31
CA THR A 119 2.33 -6.12 -30.42
C THR A 119 2.72 -7.27 -31.32
N TRP A 120 3.56 -6.98 -32.31
CA TRP A 120 3.96 -7.90 -33.33
C TRP A 120 5.47 -8.00 -33.41
N ARG A 121 5.98 -9.20 -33.59
CA ARG A 121 7.37 -9.45 -34.00
C ARG A 121 7.39 -9.53 -35.53
N ILE A 122 8.18 -8.69 -36.18
CA ILE A 122 8.32 -8.61 -37.60
C ILE A 122 9.82 -8.81 -37.94
N ASP A 123 10.14 -9.85 -38.71
CA ASP A 123 11.48 -9.98 -39.29
C ASP A 123 11.46 -9.30 -40.67
N ALA A 124 12.30 -8.31 -40.84
CA ALA A 124 12.40 -7.54 -42.09
C ALA A 124 13.76 -7.77 -42.76
N ARG A 125 13.78 -7.84 -44.07
CA ARG A 125 14.99 -7.95 -44.85
C ARG A 125 15.07 -6.89 -45.96
N PRO A 126 16.26 -6.42 -46.35
CA PRO A 126 16.42 -5.56 -47.51
C PRO A 126 16.04 -6.30 -48.81
N GLY A 127 15.66 -5.57 -49.81
CA GLY A 127 15.46 -6.12 -51.15
C GLY A 127 16.78 -6.63 -51.77
N ASN A 128 16.71 -7.25 -52.93
CA ASN A 128 17.86 -7.90 -53.56
C ASN A 128 18.93 -6.90 -54.04
N THR A 129 18.56 -5.63 -54.24
CA THR A 129 19.47 -4.53 -54.59
C THR A 129 19.32 -3.40 -53.56
N PRO A 130 20.32 -2.50 -53.38
CA PRO A 130 20.22 -1.37 -52.47
C PRO A 130 19.05 -0.39 -52.77
N SER A 131 18.50 -0.40 -53.96
CA SER A 131 17.33 0.38 -54.37
C SER A 131 15.99 -0.31 -54.09
N ASP A 132 15.99 -1.62 -53.84
CA ASP A 132 14.76 -2.34 -53.62
C ASP A 132 14.21 -2.08 -52.21
N PRO A 133 12.89 -2.01 -52.06
CA PRO A 133 12.27 -1.78 -50.75
C PRO A 133 12.48 -2.96 -49.81
N TRP A 134 12.61 -2.65 -48.55
CA TRP A 134 12.59 -3.67 -47.50
C TRP A 134 11.27 -4.44 -47.53
N ARG A 135 11.30 -5.74 -47.14
CA ARG A 135 10.20 -6.68 -47.17
C ARG A 135 10.02 -7.36 -45.82
N ILE A 136 8.77 -7.72 -45.47
CA ILE A 136 8.44 -8.51 -44.31
C ILE A 136 8.73 -9.99 -44.60
N ALA A 137 9.71 -10.57 -43.90
CA ALA A 137 10.12 -11.96 -44.04
C ALA A 137 9.32 -12.92 -43.15
N SER A 138 8.92 -12.45 -41.97
CA SER A 138 8.03 -13.19 -41.08
C SER A 138 7.25 -12.23 -40.19
N VAL A 139 6.09 -12.66 -39.71
CA VAL A 139 5.28 -11.95 -38.74
C VAL A 139 4.70 -12.92 -37.71
N SER A 140 4.75 -12.56 -36.45
CA SER A 140 4.09 -13.29 -35.36
C SER A 140 3.50 -12.31 -34.36
N ARG A 141 2.29 -12.60 -33.89
CA ARG A 141 1.62 -11.82 -32.86
C ARG A 141 2.24 -12.18 -31.50
N LEU A 142 2.67 -11.16 -30.75
CA LEU A 142 3.16 -11.31 -29.38
C LEU A 142 2.03 -11.11 -28.37
N SER A 143 1.23 -10.06 -28.55
CA SER A 143 0.10 -9.79 -27.63
C SER A 143 -0.95 -8.94 -28.32
N VAL A 144 -2.14 -8.88 -27.72
CA VAL A 144 -3.19 -7.98 -28.15
C VAL A 144 -4.02 -7.54 -26.94
N VAL A 145 -4.28 -6.22 -26.87
CA VAL A 145 -5.23 -5.62 -25.94
C VAL A 145 -6.45 -5.18 -26.73
N THR A 146 -7.60 -5.64 -26.29
CA THR A 146 -8.92 -5.27 -26.79
C THR A 146 -9.74 -4.66 -25.66
N GLY A 147 -10.97 -4.21 -25.93
CA GLY A 147 -11.81 -3.58 -24.89
C GLY A 147 -11.32 -2.19 -24.47
N LEU A 148 -10.57 -1.52 -25.34
CA LEU A 148 -10.22 -0.12 -25.20
C LEU A 148 -11.31 0.72 -25.85
N TYR A 149 -11.89 1.65 -25.08
CA TYR A 149 -12.98 2.49 -25.57
C TYR A 149 -12.65 3.97 -25.41
N ARG A 150 -12.88 4.75 -26.47
CA ARG A 150 -12.93 6.19 -26.40
C ARG A 150 -14.34 6.63 -26.04
N LEU A 151 -14.60 6.67 -24.74
CA LEU A 151 -15.93 6.99 -24.24
C LEU A 151 -16.26 8.47 -24.44
N ALA A 152 -17.46 8.73 -24.92
CA ALA A 152 -18.03 10.06 -25.00
C ALA A 152 -19.47 10.03 -24.50
N LEU A 153 -19.90 11.12 -23.89
CA LEU A 153 -21.29 11.30 -23.51
C LEU A 153 -22.14 11.47 -24.77
N ASP A 154 -23.29 10.78 -24.88
CA ASP A 154 -24.27 11.04 -25.94
C ASP A 154 -24.93 12.40 -25.69
N THR A 155 -24.55 13.38 -26.47
CA THR A 155 -25.09 14.75 -26.42
C THR A 155 -26.30 14.95 -27.31
N ALA A 156 -26.69 13.94 -28.08
CA ALA A 156 -27.88 14.00 -28.94
C ALA A 156 -29.16 13.53 -28.25
N THR A 157 -28.99 12.82 -27.10
CA THR A 157 -30.12 12.29 -26.34
C THR A 157 -30.05 12.77 -24.90
N GLU A 158 -31.11 13.44 -24.46
CA GLU A 158 -31.32 13.85 -23.06
C GLU A 158 -32.49 13.09 -22.49
N TYR A 159 -32.41 12.71 -21.22
CA TYR A 159 -33.50 12.03 -20.52
C TYR A 159 -34.04 12.87 -19.37
N ASP A 160 -35.37 13.02 -19.29
CA ASP A 160 -36.04 13.45 -18.07
C ASP A 160 -36.04 12.30 -17.06
N ILE A 161 -35.71 12.62 -15.83
CA ILE A 161 -35.78 11.68 -14.70
C ILE A 161 -37.17 11.80 -14.05
N ASN A 162 -37.81 10.67 -13.81
CA ASN A 162 -39.08 10.57 -13.09
C ASN A 162 -38.99 9.49 -12.02
N ASN A 163 -38.72 9.90 -10.75
CA ASN A 163 -38.54 9.00 -9.60
C ASN A 163 -37.53 7.91 -9.85
N LEU A 164 -36.33 8.26 -10.29
CA LEU A 164 -35.25 7.32 -10.52
C LEU A 164 -34.65 6.85 -9.19
N VAL A 165 -34.57 5.54 -9.03
CA VAL A 165 -33.85 4.90 -7.91
C VAL A 165 -32.72 4.06 -8.48
N VAL A 166 -31.47 4.45 -8.14
CA VAL A 166 -30.29 3.66 -8.42
C VAL A 166 -29.99 2.78 -7.22
N ARG A 167 -29.84 1.46 -7.41
CA ARG A 167 -29.58 0.48 -6.35
C ARG A 167 -28.26 -0.23 -6.57
N ALA A 168 -27.31 0.01 -5.68
CA ALA A 168 -26.10 -0.78 -5.55
C ALA A 168 -26.08 -1.43 -4.15
N PRO A 169 -25.24 -2.42 -3.88
CA PRO A 169 -25.14 -3.00 -2.55
C PRO A 169 -24.92 -1.93 -1.48
N ASP A 170 -25.78 -1.91 -0.48
CA ASP A 170 -25.77 -1.01 0.67
C ASP A 170 -25.86 0.49 0.33
N LEU A 171 -26.04 0.85 -0.96
CA LEU A 171 -26.25 2.21 -1.45
C LEU A 171 -27.53 2.33 -2.24
N THR A 172 -28.34 3.34 -1.89
CA THR A 172 -29.50 3.78 -2.67
C THR A 172 -29.34 5.25 -3.03
N ILE A 173 -29.65 5.60 -4.27
CA ILE A 173 -29.67 6.98 -4.75
C ILE A 173 -31.08 7.26 -5.31
N ASP A 174 -31.82 8.12 -4.64
CA ASP A 174 -33.18 8.53 -5.02
C ASP A 174 -33.13 9.91 -5.68
N VAL A 175 -33.54 10.00 -6.95
CA VAL A 175 -33.64 11.25 -7.71
C VAL A 175 -35.06 11.42 -8.21
N PRO A 176 -35.90 12.22 -7.54
CA PRO A 176 -37.30 12.41 -7.90
C PRO A 176 -37.48 13.03 -9.29
N SER A 177 -36.65 14.02 -9.63
CA SER A 177 -36.65 14.68 -10.91
C SER A 177 -35.28 15.25 -11.28
N GLY A 178 -35.00 15.38 -12.56
CA GLY A 178 -33.72 15.86 -13.05
C GLY A 178 -33.46 15.48 -14.49
N ARG A 179 -32.22 15.47 -14.89
CA ARG A 179 -31.72 15.13 -16.22
C ARG A 179 -30.68 14.01 -16.17
N ALA A 180 -30.66 13.20 -17.22
CA ALA A 180 -29.65 12.16 -17.37
C ALA A 180 -29.08 12.16 -18.79
N PHE A 181 -27.79 11.84 -18.86
CA PHE A 181 -27.04 11.63 -20.10
C PHE A 181 -26.25 10.32 -19.98
N LEU A 182 -26.18 9.55 -21.05
CA LEU A 182 -25.53 8.24 -21.10
C LEU A 182 -24.25 8.28 -21.94
N ALA A 183 -23.30 7.46 -21.59
CA ALA A 183 -22.20 7.06 -22.46
C ALA A 183 -22.24 5.55 -22.64
N SER A 184 -22.12 5.08 -23.89
CA SER A 184 -22.31 3.67 -24.24
C SER A 184 -21.10 3.11 -24.97
N THR A 185 -20.92 1.80 -24.84
CA THR A 185 -20.11 0.95 -25.72
C THR A 185 -21.06 0.16 -26.64
N PRO A 186 -20.55 -0.65 -27.57
CA PRO A 186 -21.40 -1.55 -28.35
C PRO A 186 -22.23 -2.53 -27.50
N ASP A 187 -21.72 -2.87 -26.30
CA ASP A 187 -22.42 -3.76 -25.36
C ASP A 187 -23.56 -3.07 -24.57
N GLY A 188 -23.63 -1.74 -24.64
CA GLY A 188 -24.66 -0.95 -23.97
C GLY A 188 -24.14 0.22 -23.13
N PRO A 189 -25.04 0.89 -22.39
CA PRO A 189 -24.67 1.99 -21.51
C PRO A 189 -23.67 1.54 -20.44
N THR A 190 -22.61 2.33 -20.23
CA THR A 190 -21.54 2.03 -19.29
C THR A 190 -21.18 3.20 -18.37
N ALA A 191 -21.72 4.40 -18.66
CA ALA A 191 -21.66 5.54 -17.76
C ALA A 191 -22.92 6.39 -17.87
N MET A 192 -23.21 7.12 -16.79
CA MET A 192 -24.34 8.04 -16.70
C MET A 192 -23.94 9.29 -15.91
N VAL A 193 -24.35 10.44 -16.39
CA VAL A 193 -24.34 11.70 -15.65
C VAL A 193 -25.77 12.04 -15.25
N LEU A 194 -26.00 12.22 -13.96
CA LEU A 194 -27.28 12.67 -13.39
C LEU A 194 -27.13 14.12 -12.91
N ILE A 195 -28.04 14.98 -13.33
CA ILE A 195 -28.15 16.39 -12.90
C ILE A 195 -29.52 16.57 -12.28
N GLY A 196 -29.58 16.78 -10.98
CA GLY A 196 -30.84 16.93 -10.26
C GLY A 196 -30.65 16.72 -8.75
N ARG A 197 -31.62 17.25 -8.01
CA ARG A 197 -31.62 17.06 -6.55
C ARG A 197 -32.10 15.67 -6.21
N GLY A 198 -31.34 15.00 -5.38
CA GLY A 198 -31.66 13.67 -4.91
C GLY A 198 -31.09 13.43 -3.52
N ARG A 199 -31.22 12.19 -3.07
CA ARG A 199 -30.72 11.73 -1.79
C ARG A 199 -29.93 10.45 -1.99
N MET A 200 -28.74 10.39 -1.41
CA MET A 200 -28.01 9.15 -1.23
C MET A 200 -28.24 8.62 0.20
N THR A 201 -28.38 7.30 0.30
CA THR A 201 -28.42 6.58 1.58
C THR A 201 -27.45 5.41 1.48
N PHE A 202 -26.45 5.41 2.36
CA PHE A 202 -25.50 4.31 2.50
C PHE A 202 -25.62 3.70 3.91
N SER A 203 -25.88 2.39 3.98
CA SER A 203 -26.22 1.68 5.22
C SER A 203 -25.43 0.37 5.30
N PRO A 204 -24.20 0.39 5.86
CA PRO A 204 -23.38 -0.81 5.95
C PRO A 204 -23.97 -1.82 6.94
N PRO A 205 -24.00 -3.13 6.62
CA PRO A 205 -24.54 -4.17 7.50
C PRO A 205 -23.60 -4.50 8.67
N ASP A 206 -22.30 -4.27 8.52
CA ASP A 206 -21.29 -4.59 9.54
C ASP A 206 -21.32 -3.58 10.69
N VAL A 207 -21.22 -4.08 11.96
CA VAL A 207 -21.30 -3.26 13.17
C VAL A 207 -20.11 -2.29 13.27
N ALA A 208 -18.89 -2.74 12.96
CA ALA A 208 -17.70 -1.89 13.02
C ALA A 208 -17.78 -0.76 12.00
N GLU A 209 -18.33 -1.05 10.80
CA GLU A 209 -18.54 -0.04 9.76
C GLU A 209 -19.62 0.97 10.15
N ARG A 210 -20.72 0.53 10.81
CA ARG A 210 -21.73 1.46 11.36
C ARG A 210 -21.15 2.40 12.39
N ILE A 211 -20.24 1.92 13.27
CA ILE A 211 -19.52 2.79 14.21
C ILE A 211 -18.75 3.89 13.46
N GLN A 212 -18.05 3.55 12.40
CA GLN A 212 -17.29 4.53 11.61
C GLN A 212 -18.21 5.54 10.90
N VAL A 213 -19.32 5.07 10.35
CA VAL A 213 -20.36 5.94 9.77
C VAL A 213 -20.99 6.83 10.84
N HIS A 214 -21.27 6.31 12.03
CA HIS A 214 -21.81 7.07 13.18
C HIS A 214 -20.85 8.19 13.63
N ILE A 215 -19.57 7.89 13.75
CA ILE A 215 -18.52 8.88 14.08
C ILE A 215 -18.52 10.04 13.07
N LEU A 216 -18.72 9.75 11.78
CA LEU A 216 -18.73 10.75 10.72
C LEU A 216 -20.04 11.55 10.65
N SER A 217 -21.19 10.87 10.70
CA SER A 217 -22.52 11.41 10.38
C SER A 217 -23.36 11.74 11.60
N GLY A 218 -23.08 11.12 12.75
CA GLY A 218 -23.93 11.12 13.96
C GLY A 218 -25.09 10.13 13.86
N ARG A 219 -25.11 9.24 12.87
CA ARG A 219 -26.13 8.20 12.63
C ARG A 219 -25.47 6.94 12.09
N ASP A 220 -26.13 5.80 12.23
CA ASP A 220 -25.62 4.51 11.73
C ASP A 220 -25.69 4.38 10.20
N GLU A 221 -26.27 5.38 9.54
CA GLU A 221 -26.38 5.51 8.10
C GLU A 221 -25.82 6.86 7.63
N LEU A 222 -25.22 6.88 6.44
CA LEU A 222 -24.81 8.11 5.77
C LEU A 222 -25.90 8.54 4.79
N VAL A 223 -26.66 9.54 5.20
CA VAL A 223 -27.74 10.12 4.39
C VAL A 223 -27.37 11.55 4.01
N GLU A 224 -27.22 11.81 2.71
CA GLU A 224 -26.82 13.12 2.21
C GLU A 224 -27.66 13.54 1.00
N GLU A 225 -27.92 14.84 0.90
CA GLU A 225 -28.50 15.44 -0.31
C GLU A 225 -27.42 15.53 -1.39
N ILE A 226 -27.80 15.16 -2.61
CA ILE A 226 -26.96 15.28 -3.80
C ILE A 226 -27.62 16.20 -4.81
N ASP A 227 -26.82 16.85 -5.63
CA ASP A 227 -27.29 17.66 -6.78
C ASP A 227 -26.73 17.17 -8.11
N LEU A 228 -25.79 16.21 -8.07
CA LEU A 228 -25.12 15.64 -9.22
C LEU A 228 -24.56 14.27 -8.87
N ALA A 229 -24.67 13.32 -9.83
CA ALA A 229 -23.99 12.05 -9.74
C ALA A 229 -23.36 11.68 -11.10
N PHE A 230 -22.18 11.06 -11.04
CA PHE A 230 -21.56 10.36 -12.15
C PHE A 230 -21.48 8.89 -11.79
N LEU A 231 -22.04 8.04 -12.63
CA LEU A 231 -22.03 6.60 -12.46
C LEU A 231 -21.18 5.95 -13.56
N ARG A 232 -20.35 4.99 -13.19
CA ARG A 232 -19.58 4.13 -14.09
C ARG A 232 -19.84 2.68 -13.71
N PHE A 233 -20.25 1.85 -14.66
CA PHE A 233 -20.68 0.47 -14.40
C PHE A 233 -20.46 -0.41 -15.62
N SER A 234 -20.46 -1.73 -15.40
CA SER A 234 -20.48 -2.68 -16.50
C SER A 234 -21.77 -2.53 -17.32
N PRO A 235 -21.71 -2.56 -18.66
CA PRO A 235 -22.91 -2.49 -19.49
C PRO A 235 -23.99 -3.51 -19.10
N TYR A 236 -23.57 -4.69 -18.63
CA TYR A 236 -24.47 -5.77 -18.17
C TYR A 236 -25.20 -5.46 -16.87
N GLN A 237 -24.74 -4.46 -16.10
CA GLN A 237 -25.37 -4.04 -14.84
C GLN A 237 -26.42 -2.93 -15.00
N PHE A 238 -26.54 -2.31 -16.18
CA PHE A 238 -27.42 -1.16 -16.37
C PHE A 238 -28.85 -1.43 -15.91
N GLY A 239 -29.46 -2.53 -16.38
CA GLY A 239 -30.86 -2.87 -16.04
C GLY A 239 -31.05 -3.33 -14.58
N ALA A 240 -30.00 -3.75 -13.88
CA ALA A 240 -30.07 -4.10 -12.46
C ALA A 240 -29.94 -2.88 -11.56
N LEU A 241 -29.14 -1.89 -11.98
CA LEU A 241 -28.89 -0.66 -11.24
C LEU A 241 -29.99 0.39 -11.45
N ILE A 242 -30.57 0.45 -12.64
CA ILE A 242 -31.37 1.57 -13.13
C ILE A 242 -32.64 1.06 -13.78
N ASP A 243 -33.81 1.51 -13.26
CA ASP A 243 -35.09 1.30 -13.96
C ASP A 243 -35.19 2.20 -15.18
N LYS A 244 -35.15 1.59 -16.37
CA LYS A 244 -35.27 2.31 -17.64
C LYS A 244 -36.58 3.10 -17.78
N ASN A 245 -37.65 2.68 -17.12
CA ASN A 245 -38.93 3.37 -17.15
C ASN A 245 -38.91 4.73 -16.47
N ALA A 246 -37.94 4.96 -15.57
CA ALA A 246 -37.72 6.25 -14.93
C ALA A 246 -37.02 7.29 -15.84
N LEU A 247 -36.57 6.86 -17.05
CA LEU A 247 -35.87 7.70 -18.01
C LEU A 247 -36.77 7.90 -19.25
N LYS A 248 -37.16 9.15 -19.51
CA LYS A 248 -37.92 9.51 -20.71
C LYS A 248 -37.12 10.45 -21.58
N THR A 249 -37.01 10.13 -22.87
CA THR A 249 -36.34 10.98 -23.84
C THR A 249 -37.07 12.33 -23.98
N ARG A 250 -36.28 13.41 -24.11
CA ARG A 250 -36.76 14.75 -24.31
C ARG A 250 -35.93 15.51 -25.34
N THR A 251 -36.38 16.72 -25.71
CA THR A 251 -35.60 17.65 -26.50
C THR A 251 -34.39 18.14 -25.69
N VAL A 252 -33.22 18.08 -26.33
CA VAL A 252 -31.94 18.41 -25.70
C VAL A 252 -31.84 19.89 -25.36
N ASP A 253 -31.43 20.20 -24.11
CA ASP A 253 -31.08 21.55 -23.66
C ASP A 253 -29.57 21.76 -23.67
N SER A 254 -29.12 22.82 -24.37
CA SER A 254 -27.69 23.10 -24.53
C SER A 254 -26.96 23.44 -23.21
N SER A 255 -27.68 23.95 -22.20
CA SER A 255 -27.11 24.23 -20.87
C SER A 255 -26.87 22.95 -20.08
N ASP A 256 -27.84 22.03 -20.15
CA ASP A 256 -27.76 20.74 -19.48
C ASP A 256 -26.64 19.89 -20.11
N VAL A 257 -26.53 19.91 -21.46
CA VAL A 257 -25.40 19.26 -22.18
C VAL A 257 -24.06 19.81 -21.73
N ARG A 258 -23.88 21.14 -21.67
CA ARG A 258 -22.59 21.73 -21.22
C ARG A 258 -22.21 21.28 -19.81
N THR A 259 -23.19 21.26 -18.93
CA THR A 259 -22.99 20.80 -17.54
C THR A 259 -22.61 19.33 -17.52
N ALA A 260 -23.36 18.48 -18.22
CA ALA A 260 -23.10 17.04 -18.27
C ALA A 260 -21.73 16.70 -18.89
N VAL A 261 -21.36 17.36 -19.99
CA VAL A 261 -20.05 17.19 -20.64
C VAL A 261 -18.92 17.66 -19.72
N GLY A 262 -19.10 18.76 -19.00
CA GLY A 262 -18.14 19.24 -18.01
C GLY A 262 -17.88 18.20 -16.92
N VAL A 263 -18.94 17.66 -16.35
CA VAL A 263 -18.88 16.60 -15.32
C VAL A 263 -18.24 15.33 -15.87
N PHE A 264 -18.66 14.88 -17.04
CA PHE A 264 -18.11 13.69 -17.67
C PHE A 264 -16.60 13.83 -17.93
N ASN A 265 -16.17 14.95 -18.47
CA ASN A 265 -14.75 15.22 -18.76
C ASN A 265 -13.88 15.32 -17.49
N GLU A 266 -14.47 15.73 -16.37
CA GLU A 266 -13.77 15.78 -15.08
C GLU A 266 -13.69 14.40 -14.41
N LEU A 267 -14.77 13.63 -14.40
CA LEU A 267 -14.90 12.44 -13.57
C LEU A 267 -14.58 11.12 -14.31
N ALA A 268 -14.93 11.00 -15.59
CA ALA A 268 -14.68 9.79 -16.36
C ALA A 268 -13.18 9.38 -16.40
N PRO A 269 -12.21 10.31 -16.51
CA PRO A 269 -10.78 9.95 -16.52
C PRO A 269 -10.27 9.35 -15.22
N ARG A 270 -11.02 9.49 -14.13
CA ARG A 270 -10.63 8.96 -12.81
C ARG A 270 -10.85 7.45 -12.68
N SER A 271 -11.50 6.83 -13.66
CA SER A 271 -11.80 5.39 -13.63
C SER A 271 -11.34 4.69 -14.89
N LEU A 272 -10.52 3.64 -14.73
CA LEU A 272 -10.13 2.71 -15.78
C LEU A 272 -9.44 3.32 -17.01
N GLN A 273 -8.94 4.55 -16.92
CA GLN A 273 -8.20 5.19 -18.00
C GLN A 273 -6.80 4.61 -18.11
N VAL A 274 -6.38 4.30 -19.35
CA VAL A 274 -5.02 3.86 -19.67
C VAL A 274 -4.25 4.97 -20.40
N ASP A 275 -2.95 5.03 -20.13
CA ASP A 275 -2.06 5.99 -20.80
C ASP A 275 -1.59 5.40 -22.14
N LEU A 276 -2.05 6.00 -23.22
CA LEU A 276 -1.64 5.75 -24.60
C LEU A 276 -1.15 7.05 -25.25
N SER A 277 -0.64 8.00 -24.48
CA SER A 277 -0.29 9.35 -24.94
C SER A 277 0.81 9.38 -26.01
N ASP A 278 1.64 8.34 -26.09
CA ASP A 278 2.63 8.17 -27.15
C ASP A 278 2.05 7.66 -28.49
N ILE A 279 0.80 7.17 -28.48
CA ILE A 279 0.10 6.60 -29.65
C ILE A 279 -1.10 7.46 -30.03
N SER A 280 -1.86 7.94 -29.03
CA SER A 280 -3.10 8.67 -29.24
C SER A 280 -3.22 9.84 -28.27
N ARG A 281 -3.75 10.98 -28.76
CA ARG A 281 -4.11 12.14 -27.93
C ARG A 281 -5.48 11.99 -27.26
N ASP A 282 -6.25 10.99 -27.67
CA ASP A 282 -7.56 10.70 -27.11
C ASP A 282 -7.42 9.93 -25.79
N ARG A 283 -8.46 10.02 -24.98
CA ARG A 283 -8.55 9.31 -23.70
C ARG A 283 -9.15 7.92 -23.93
N TRP A 284 -8.40 6.89 -23.59
CA TRP A 284 -8.80 5.50 -23.73
C TRP A 284 -9.08 4.88 -22.35
N SER A 285 -10.13 4.10 -22.25
CA SER A 285 -10.59 3.49 -21.02
C SER A 285 -10.88 2.02 -21.23
N LEU A 286 -10.59 1.21 -20.22
CA LEU A 286 -11.04 -0.18 -20.14
C LEU A 286 -12.53 -0.23 -19.73
N SER A 287 -13.19 -1.36 -19.99
CA SER A 287 -14.52 -1.64 -19.46
C SER A 287 -14.45 -2.02 -17.98
N PRO A 288 -15.44 -1.61 -17.16
CA PRO A 288 -15.59 -2.14 -15.80
C PRO A 288 -15.83 -3.66 -15.81
N GLY A 289 -15.35 -4.34 -14.76
CA GLY A 289 -15.66 -5.74 -14.52
C GLY A 289 -17.16 -6.00 -14.38
N PHE A 290 -17.58 -7.25 -14.52
CA PHE A 290 -19.02 -7.62 -14.61
C PHE A 290 -19.90 -7.02 -13.50
N ALA A 291 -19.42 -6.98 -12.26
CA ALA A 291 -20.19 -6.46 -11.12
C ALA A 291 -19.66 -5.12 -10.59
N ASP A 292 -18.73 -4.48 -11.30
CA ASP A 292 -18.10 -3.25 -10.85
C ASP A 292 -19.04 -2.05 -11.03
N VAL A 293 -19.09 -1.20 -10.01
CA VAL A 293 -19.86 0.04 -9.99
C VAL A 293 -19.03 1.11 -9.30
N ILE A 294 -18.93 2.30 -9.90
CA ILE A 294 -18.37 3.50 -9.28
C ILE A 294 -19.44 4.58 -9.34
N ALA A 295 -19.73 5.22 -8.20
CA ALA A 295 -20.59 6.38 -8.12
C ALA A 295 -19.84 7.54 -7.48
N GLU A 296 -19.68 8.63 -8.22
CA GLU A 296 -19.16 9.91 -7.72
C GLU A 296 -20.34 10.81 -7.42
N LEU A 297 -20.60 11.08 -6.15
CA LEU A 297 -21.78 11.77 -5.65
C LEU A 297 -21.39 13.13 -5.09
N ARG A 298 -21.89 14.21 -5.68
CA ARG A 298 -21.63 15.55 -5.18
C ARG A 298 -22.61 15.88 -4.06
N THR A 299 -22.09 16.06 -2.86
CA THR A 299 -22.84 16.39 -1.66
C THR A 299 -22.50 17.79 -1.16
N LYS A 300 -23.44 18.42 -0.44
CA LYS A 300 -23.21 19.75 0.13
C LYS A 300 -22.19 19.72 1.29
N ARG A 301 -22.26 18.70 2.13
CA ARG A 301 -21.45 18.59 3.36
C ARG A 301 -20.03 18.08 3.10
N PHE A 302 -19.88 17.06 2.27
CA PHE A 302 -18.60 16.35 2.07
C PHE A 302 -17.90 16.72 0.75
N GLY A 303 -18.54 17.49 -0.13
CA GLY A 303 -18.08 17.64 -1.49
C GLY A 303 -18.37 16.35 -2.27
N THR A 304 -17.39 15.77 -2.94
CA THR A 304 -17.59 14.52 -3.69
C THR A 304 -17.29 13.30 -2.79
N ILE A 305 -18.29 12.42 -2.68
CA ILE A 305 -18.15 11.08 -2.11
C ILE A 305 -18.10 10.10 -3.27
N THR A 306 -17.12 9.18 -3.21
CA THR A 306 -17.03 8.06 -4.13
C THR A 306 -17.51 6.80 -3.44
N TYR A 307 -18.53 6.15 -4.00
CA TYR A 307 -18.85 4.77 -3.71
C TYR A 307 -18.25 3.91 -4.81
N ALA A 308 -17.59 2.84 -4.44
CA ALA A 308 -17.08 1.84 -5.38
C ALA A 308 -17.45 0.43 -4.92
N ARG A 309 -17.94 -0.37 -5.84
CA ARG A 309 -17.99 -1.81 -5.75
C ARG A 309 -17.02 -2.40 -6.77
N SER A 310 -16.07 -3.19 -6.30
CA SER A 310 -15.09 -3.86 -7.15
C SER A 310 -15.13 -5.37 -6.93
N SER A 311 -15.59 -6.11 -7.92
CA SER A 311 -15.81 -7.56 -7.81
C SER A 311 -14.52 -8.35 -7.60
N SER A 312 -13.37 -7.82 -8.03
CA SER A 312 -12.06 -8.45 -7.88
C SER A 312 -11.44 -8.24 -6.49
N GLU A 313 -11.92 -7.23 -5.74
CA GLU A 313 -11.35 -6.92 -4.43
C GLU A 313 -11.92 -7.83 -3.33
N PRO A 314 -11.12 -8.28 -2.34
CA PRO A 314 -11.62 -9.02 -1.18
C PRO A 314 -12.69 -8.25 -0.40
N GLU A 315 -12.46 -6.97 -0.17
CA GLU A 315 -13.42 -6.03 0.38
C GLU A 315 -13.99 -5.22 -0.78
N ASP A 316 -15.09 -5.70 -1.30
CA ASP A 316 -15.66 -5.22 -2.56
C ASP A 316 -16.46 -3.91 -2.42
N ILE A 317 -16.76 -3.45 -1.21
CA ILE A 317 -17.46 -2.18 -0.96
C ILE A 317 -16.49 -1.17 -0.37
N ASN A 318 -16.42 0.00 -1.00
CA ASN A 318 -15.60 1.13 -0.53
C ASN A 318 -16.36 2.45 -0.68
N VAL A 319 -16.42 3.23 0.39
CA VAL A 319 -16.94 4.60 0.38
C VAL A 319 -15.83 5.55 0.82
N PHE A 320 -15.51 6.51 -0.04
CA PHE A 320 -14.35 7.38 0.10
C PHE A 320 -14.72 8.87 0.06
N ASP A 321 -14.25 9.64 1.04
CA ASP A 321 -14.34 11.11 1.06
C ASP A 321 -13.17 11.71 0.27
N ARG A 322 -13.44 12.22 -0.91
CA ARG A 322 -12.42 12.79 -1.79
C ARG A 322 -11.78 14.06 -1.24
N LYS A 323 -12.56 14.87 -0.53
CA LYS A 323 -12.06 16.12 0.04
C LYS A 323 -11.07 15.88 1.17
N ARG A 324 -11.35 14.92 2.04
CA ARG A 324 -10.48 14.53 3.15
C ARG A 324 -9.45 13.48 2.75
N ARG A 325 -9.60 12.84 1.59
CA ARG A 325 -8.79 11.72 1.12
C ARG A 325 -8.78 10.55 2.11
N ARG A 326 -9.97 10.15 2.57
CA ARG A 326 -10.15 9.12 3.59
C ARG A 326 -11.26 8.16 3.26
N ASN A 327 -11.05 6.89 3.58
CA ASN A 327 -12.12 5.90 3.52
C ASN A 327 -13.13 6.16 4.65
N ILE A 328 -14.40 6.28 4.29
CA ILE A 328 -15.52 6.30 5.23
C ILE A 328 -15.83 4.88 5.67
N SER A 329 -15.90 3.97 4.70
CA SER A 329 -16.24 2.58 4.91
C SER A 329 -15.50 1.71 3.88
N ILE A 330 -15.00 0.54 4.29
CA ILE A 330 -14.43 -0.47 3.41
C ILE A 330 -14.63 -1.85 4.03
N TYR A 331 -15.32 -2.74 3.32
CA TYR A 331 -15.67 -4.06 3.84
C TYR A 331 -16.09 -5.02 2.74
N THR A 332 -16.20 -6.30 3.11
CA THR A 332 -16.72 -7.37 2.26
C THR A 332 -18.25 -7.34 2.23
N SER A 333 -18.87 -7.27 1.06
CA SER A 333 -20.33 -7.33 0.93
C SER A 333 -20.91 -8.61 1.55
N ALA A 334 -22.17 -8.54 2.00
CA ALA A 334 -22.84 -9.70 2.62
C ALA A 334 -22.84 -10.95 1.72
N ALA A 335 -23.02 -10.79 0.42
CA ALA A 335 -22.98 -11.89 -0.54
C ALA A 335 -21.59 -12.56 -0.60
N LYS A 336 -20.54 -11.76 -0.66
CA LYS A 336 -19.16 -12.25 -0.73
C LYS A 336 -18.71 -12.84 0.61
N LEU A 337 -19.14 -12.22 1.73
CA LEU A 337 -18.90 -12.74 3.07
C LEU A 337 -19.52 -14.12 3.28
N ALA A 338 -20.74 -14.34 2.79
CA ALA A 338 -21.42 -15.64 2.84
C ALA A 338 -20.70 -16.71 2.02
N GLN A 339 -20.08 -16.34 0.91
CA GLN A 339 -19.36 -17.26 0.02
C GLN A 339 -17.98 -17.63 0.58
N ARG A 340 -17.21 -16.65 1.08
CA ARG A 340 -15.80 -16.80 1.42
C ARG A 340 -15.52 -16.86 2.92
N GLY A 341 -16.38 -16.29 3.74
CA GLY A 341 -16.13 -16.06 5.15
C GLY A 341 -15.38 -14.75 5.43
N ARG A 342 -15.11 -14.49 6.73
CA ARG A 342 -14.55 -13.23 7.22
C ARG A 342 -13.04 -13.10 6.96
N PHE A 343 -12.31 -14.20 7.11
CA PHE A 343 -10.86 -14.19 7.05
C PHE A 343 -10.37 -14.40 5.62
N TYR A 344 -9.46 -13.56 5.18
CA TYR A 344 -8.88 -13.63 3.84
C TYR A 344 -7.39 -13.27 3.85
N SER A 345 -6.68 -13.72 2.83
CA SER A 345 -5.32 -13.28 2.55
C SER A 345 -5.31 -12.39 1.30
N GLU A 346 -4.56 -11.30 1.34
CA GLU A 346 -4.32 -10.50 0.14
C GLU A 346 -3.63 -11.30 -0.97
N ASP A 347 -2.90 -12.37 -0.61
CA ASP A 347 -2.24 -13.26 -1.57
C ASP A 347 -3.22 -14.02 -2.48
N GLU A 348 -4.48 -14.21 -2.03
CA GLU A 348 -5.54 -14.80 -2.85
C GLU A 348 -5.87 -13.98 -4.12
N ARG A 349 -5.33 -12.76 -4.22
CA ARG A 349 -5.48 -11.85 -5.37
C ARG A 349 -4.38 -12.00 -6.41
N LEU A 350 -3.37 -12.80 -6.14
CA LEU A 350 -2.18 -12.90 -6.98
C LEU A 350 -2.27 -14.10 -7.90
N ASP A 351 -2.23 -13.83 -9.19
CA ASP A 351 -2.08 -14.85 -10.23
C ASP A 351 -0.62 -15.32 -10.35
N TYR A 352 0.29 -14.68 -9.62
CA TYR A 352 1.73 -14.92 -9.66
C TYR A 352 2.39 -14.59 -8.31
N ASP A 353 3.56 -15.18 -8.09
CA ASP A 353 4.44 -14.99 -6.94
C ASP A 353 5.80 -14.43 -7.41
N VAL A 354 6.37 -13.46 -6.70
CA VAL A 354 7.71 -12.95 -6.98
C VAL A 354 8.71 -13.64 -6.07
N LEU A 355 9.50 -14.54 -6.63
CA LEU A 355 10.49 -15.34 -5.89
C LEU A 355 11.76 -14.56 -5.55
N ALA A 356 12.19 -13.66 -6.44
CA ALA A 356 13.43 -12.92 -6.27
C ALA A 356 13.45 -11.60 -7.03
N TYR A 357 14.15 -10.61 -6.47
CA TYR A 357 14.47 -9.34 -7.09
C TYR A 357 15.98 -9.21 -7.30
N ASP A 358 16.39 -8.68 -8.46
CA ASP A 358 17.74 -8.21 -8.74
C ASP A 358 17.62 -6.77 -9.27
N ILE A 359 17.96 -5.80 -8.43
CA ILE A 359 17.70 -4.39 -8.71
C ILE A 359 19.01 -3.61 -8.79
N ASP A 360 19.17 -2.84 -9.86
CA ASP A 360 20.18 -1.81 -10.00
C ASP A 360 19.48 -0.46 -10.08
N ALA A 361 19.67 0.38 -9.07
CA ALA A 361 18.96 1.64 -8.93
C ALA A 361 19.92 2.78 -8.63
N GLN A 362 19.92 3.77 -9.50
CA GLN A 362 20.63 5.03 -9.29
C GLN A 362 19.67 6.09 -8.76
N PHE A 363 19.88 6.52 -7.53
CA PHE A 363 19.13 7.61 -6.92
C PHE A 363 19.80 8.96 -7.17
N MET A 364 18.98 9.94 -7.48
CA MET A 364 19.33 11.34 -7.65
C MET A 364 18.56 12.17 -6.63
N PRO A 365 19.01 12.22 -5.34
CA PRO A 365 18.24 12.80 -4.24
C PRO A 365 17.81 14.25 -4.46
N ASP A 366 18.72 15.07 -4.99
CA ASP A 366 18.47 16.50 -5.23
C ASP A 366 17.34 16.77 -6.24
N ARG A 367 17.02 15.78 -7.07
CA ARG A 367 15.93 15.82 -8.07
C ARG A 367 14.75 14.96 -7.68
N SER A 368 14.81 14.27 -6.54
CA SER A 368 13.87 13.23 -6.14
C SER A 368 13.57 12.26 -7.29
N ALA A 369 14.61 11.79 -7.98
CA ALA A 369 14.48 10.97 -9.17
C ALA A 369 15.30 9.68 -9.07
N ILE A 370 14.90 8.69 -9.85
CA ILE A 370 15.52 7.38 -9.96
C ILE A 370 15.75 7.01 -11.44
N ASP A 371 16.82 6.26 -11.69
CA ASP A 371 17.04 5.49 -12.91
C ASP A 371 17.28 4.05 -12.50
N GLY A 372 16.39 3.15 -12.88
CA GLY A 372 16.37 1.80 -12.36
C GLY A 372 16.21 0.72 -13.42
N ASN A 373 16.84 -0.42 -13.16
CA ASN A 373 16.62 -1.68 -13.84
C ASN A 373 16.31 -2.73 -12.78
N ALA A 374 15.11 -3.31 -12.81
CA ALA A 374 14.70 -4.35 -11.89
C ALA A 374 14.38 -5.63 -12.65
N ARG A 375 15.06 -6.72 -12.27
CA ARG A 375 14.74 -8.06 -12.73
C ARG A 375 13.94 -8.78 -11.65
N LEU A 376 12.80 -9.34 -12.05
CA LEU A 376 11.89 -10.08 -11.18
C LEU A 376 11.85 -11.54 -11.64
N LYS A 377 12.11 -12.47 -10.74
CA LYS A 377 11.83 -13.88 -10.96
C LYS A 377 10.41 -14.17 -10.52
N ILE A 378 9.54 -14.49 -11.44
CA ILE A 378 8.09 -14.66 -11.23
C ILE A 378 7.73 -16.13 -11.43
N LYS A 379 6.85 -16.63 -10.57
CA LYS A 379 6.18 -17.94 -10.71
C LYS A 379 4.69 -17.71 -10.88
N ILE A 380 4.11 -18.27 -11.92
CA ILE A 380 2.67 -18.24 -12.17
C ILE A 380 1.95 -19.17 -11.18
N LEU A 381 0.89 -18.69 -10.56
CA LEU A 381 0.10 -19.43 -9.57
C LEU A 381 -1.19 -20.00 -10.16
N GLU A 382 -1.81 -19.30 -11.11
CA GLU A 382 -3.08 -19.70 -11.71
C GLU A 382 -2.94 -20.05 -13.20
N ASP A 383 -3.65 -21.12 -13.60
CA ASP A 383 -3.77 -21.47 -15.02
C ASP A 383 -4.54 -20.36 -15.78
N GLY A 384 -4.10 -20.08 -16.99
CA GLY A 384 -4.78 -19.09 -17.81
C GLY A 384 -4.24 -17.66 -17.68
N THR A 385 -3.15 -17.45 -16.95
CA THR A 385 -2.53 -16.13 -16.77
C THR A 385 -1.97 -15.60 -18.09
N SER A 386 -2.51 -14.48 -18.57
CA SER A 386 -2.11 -13.79 -19.80
C SER A 386 -1.61 -12.37 -19.57
N SER A 387 -1.68 -11.87 -18.34
CA SER A 387 -1.16 -10.56 -17.96
C SER A 387 -0.73 -10.54 -16.51
N LEU A 388 0.21 -9.67 -16.18
CA LEU A 388 0.71 -9.45 -14.83
C LEU A 388 0.49 -7.99 -14.44
N THR A 389 -0.05 -7.74 -13.26
CA THR A 389 -0.21 -6.38 -12.74
C THR A 389 0.87 -6.08 -11.70
N LEU A 390 1.72 -5.10 -11.96
CA LEU A 390 2.77 -4.64 -11.06
C LEU A 390 2.46 -3.22 -10.54
N LYS A 391 2.99 -2.89 -9.37
CA LYS A 391 2.97 -1.52 -8.82
C LYS A 391 4.31 -0.83 -9.09
N LEU A 392 4.25 0.39 -9.61
CA LEU A 392 5.39 1.29 -9.81
C LEU A 392 4.86 2.72 -9.83
N ALA A 393 5.57 3.66 -9.18
CA ALA A 393 5.13 5.06 -9.10
C ALA A 393 4.69 5.60 -10.47
N GLU A 394 3.54 6.26 -10.54
CA GLU A 394 2.98 6.76 -11.81
C GLU A 394 3.82 7.85 -12.45
N THR A 395 4.60 8.57 -11.64
CA THR A 395 5.54 9.61 -12.10
C THR A 395 6.78 9.07 -12.80
N VAL A 396 7.00 7.76 -12.72
CA VAL A 396 8.16 7.09 -13.33
C VAL A 396 7.79 6.57 -14.71
N ALA A 397 8.53 6.98 -15.72
CA ALA A 397 8.36 6.49 -17.09
C ALA A 397 9.00 5.10 -17.25
N ILE A 398 8.29 4.18 -17.89
CA ILE A 398 8.76 2.85 -18.22
C ILE A 398 9.43 2.90 -19.59
N ARG A 399 10.73 2.59 -19.65
CA ARG A 399 11.49 2.53 -20.90
C ARG A 399 11.26 1.23 -21.65
N GLY A 400 10.88 0.17 -20.95
CA GLY A 400 10.53 -1.12 -21.53
C GLY A 400 10.43 -2.21 -20.49
N VAL A 401 9.67 -3.23 -20.85
CA VAL A 401 9.55 -4.49 -20.10
C VAL A 401 10.02 -5.60 -21.03
N TYR A 402 10.89 -6.45 -20.55
CA TYR A 402 11.52 -7.52 -21.34
C TYR A 402 11.46 -8.85 -20.60
N SER A 403 11.41 -9.92 -21.34
CA SER A 403 11.64 -11.28 -20.83
C SER A 403 12.68 -11.97 -21.70
N PRO A 404 13.62 -12.76 -21.12
CA PRO A 404 14.52 -13.59 -21.91
C PRO A 404 13.77 -14.53 -22.88
N ASP A 405 12.60 -15.04 -22.44
CA ASP A 405 11.84 -16.04 -23.19
C ASP A 405 11.01 -15.40 -24.31
N PHE A 406 10.48 -14.20 -24.07
CA PHE A 406 9.49 -13.57 -24.96
C PHE A 406 10.03 -12.31 -25.68
N GLY A 407 11.17 -11.77 -25.25
CA GLY A 407 11.68 -10.48 -25.72
C GLY A 407 10.92 -9.31 -25.08
N ARG A 408 10.72 -8.22 -25.82
CA ARG A 408 9.99 -7.04 -25.33
C ARG A 408 8.49 -7.34 -25.21
N LEU A 409 7.92 -6.97 -24.05
CA LEU A 409 6.51 -7.17 -23.71
C LEU A 409 5.72 -5.86 -23.81
N LEU A 410 4.48 -5.97 -24.24
CA LEU A 410 3.51 -4.86 -24.18
C LEU A 410 3.18 -4.57 -22.71
N HIS A 411 3.20 -3.30 -22.37
CA HIS A 411 2.76 -2.84 -21.06
C HIS A 411 1.87 -1.61 -21.20
N LEU A 412 0.89 -1.51 -20.29
CA LEU A 412 -0.02 -0.39 -20.19
C LEU A 412 0.06 0.21 -18.79
N ARG A 413 0.03 1.52 -18.69
CA ARG A 413 -0.08 2.21 -17.41
C ARG A 413 -1.54 2.61 -17.16
N VAL A 414 -2.04 2.30 -15.97
CA VAL A 414 -3.36 2.78 -15.53
C VAL A 414 -3.17 4.14 -14.86
N VAL A 415 -3.86 5.14 -15.38
CA VAL A 415 -3.76 6.52 -14.92
C VAL A 415 -4.29 6.67 -13.49
N GLY A 416 -3.54 7.35 -12.63
CA GLY A 416 -3.93 7.61 -11.23
C GLY A 416 -3.81 6.41 -10.29
N GLN A 417 -3.14 5.33 -10.67
CA GLN A 417 -3.10 4.08 -9.89
C GLN A 417 -1.71 3.51 -9.74
N ASN A 418 -0.63 4.08 -9.81
CA ASN A 418 0.69 3.44 -9.64
C ASN A 418 0.77 1.99 -10.20
N SER A 419 -0.01 1.65 -11.22
CA SER A 419 -0.17 0.29 -11.74
C SER A 419 0.30 0.19 -13.18
N ILE A 420 0.98 -0.91 -13.49
CA ILE A 420 1.36 -1.35 -14.83
C ILE A 420 0.74 -2.71 -15.10
N ILE A 421 0.13 -2.88 -16.26
CA ILE A 421 -0.34 -4.16 -16.76
C ILE A 421 0.65 -4.62 -17.83
N VAL A 422 1.32 -5.74 -17.59
CA VAL A 422 2.24 -6.37 -18.54
C VAL A 422 1.51 -7.52 -19.22
N ASN A 423 1.37 -7.47 -20.53
CA ASN A 423 0.73 -8.51 -21.30
C ASN A 423 1.74 -9.58 -21.73
N LEU A 424 1.40 -10.83 -21.48
CA LEU A 424 2.18 -11.99 -21.88
C LEU A 424 1.80 -12.41 -23.31
N PRO A 425 2.76 -12.90 -24.11
CA PRO A 425 2.50 -13.31 -25.52
C PRO A 425 1.61 -14.54 -25.65
N GLU A 426 1.58 -15.35 -24.60
CA GLU A 426 0.80 -16.58 -24.51
C GLU A 426 0.19 -16.73 -23.13
N VAL A 427 -0.80 -17.58 -23.03
CA VAL A 427 -1.42 -17.92 -21.75
C VAL A 427 -0.52 -18.92 -21.04
N LEU A 428 -0.10 -18.60 -19.82
CA LEU A 428 0.82 -19.42 -19.05
C LEU A 428 0.05 -20.32 -18.08
N ALA A 429 0.60 -21.51 -17.87
CA ALA A 429 0.10 -22.46 -16.91
C ALA A 429 0.68 -22.19 -15.51
N SER A 430 -0.07 -22.61 -14.49
CA SER A 430 0.41 -22.62 -13.10
C SER A 430 1.74 -23.38 -12.97
N GLY A 431 2.64 -22.87 -12.14
CA GLY A 431 3.98 -23.39 -11.94
C GLY A 431 5.04 -22.91 -12.92
N THR A 432 4.65 -22.20 -14.01
CA THR A 432 5.62 -21.61 -14.95
C THR A 432 6.45 -20.53 -14.25
N GLU A 433 7.78 -20.57 -14.42
CA GLU A 433 8.69 -19.54 -13.93
C GLU A 433 9.25 -18.74 -15.11
N LEU A 434 9.32 -17.41 -14.95
CA LEU A 434 9.90 -16.51 -15.94
C LEU A 434 10.65 -15.36 -15.28
N TRP A 435 11.49 -14.69 -16.06
CA TRP A 435 12.14 -13.45 -15.66
C TRP A 435 11.55 -12.27 -16.42
N LEU A 436 11.30 -11.17 -15.67
CA LEU A 436 10.98 -9.87 -16.22
C LEU A 436 12.08 -8.87 -15.92
N ASP A 437 12.56 -8.16 -16.93
CA ASP A 437 13.41 -6.98 -16.81
C ASP A 437 12.58 -5.73 -17.04
N VAL A 438 12.43 -4.89 -16.03
CA VAL A 438 11.70 -3.62 -16.11
C VAL A 438 12.68 -2.47 -16.01
N ARG A 439 12.76 -1.67 -17.06
CA ARG A 439 13.62 -0.47 -17.12
C ARG A 439 12.77 0.77 -16.96
N TYR A 440 13.13 1.62 -16.01
CA TYR A 440 12.32 2.77 -15.64
C TYR A 440 13.16 3.97 -15.18
N THR A 441 12.62 5.17 -15.34
CA THR A 441 13.29 6.42 -14.94
C THR A 441 12.28 7.51 -14.66
N GLY A 442 12.55 8.37 -13.70
CA GLY A 442 11.70 9.54 -13.45
C GLY A 442 11.65 9.95 -11.99
N PRO A 443 10.79 10.90 -11.66
CA PRO A 443 10.60 11.35 -10.29
C PRO A 443 9.98 10.26 -9.41
N VAL A 444 10.54 10.08 -8.21
CA VAL A 444 9.97 9.24 -7.13
C VAL A 444 9.95 10.05 -5.85
N VAL A 445 8.79 10.18 -5.26
CA VAL A 445 8.63 10.92 -4.00
C VAL A 445 9.12 10.05 -2.85
N PRO A 446 10.09 10.51 -2.04
CA PRO A 446 10.48 9.82 -0.82
C PRO A 446 9.29 9.70 0.13
N GLN A 447 9.21 8.60 0.85
CA GLN A 447 8.22 8.43 1.90
C GLN A 447 8.51 9.41 3.05
N ALA A 448 7.46 10.03 3.58
CA ALA A 448 7.59 10.73 4.85
C ALA A 448 7.90 9.70 5.95
N PHE A 449 8.81 10.05 6.85
CA PHE A 449 9.07 9.20 8.02
C PHE A 449 7.81 9.09 8.86
N ASP A 450 7.55 7.92 9.37
CA ASP A 450 6.42 7.71 10.25
C ASP A 450 6.62 8.61 11.49
N ARG A 451 5.60 9.40 11.77
CA ARG A 451 5.57 10.30 12.91
C ARG A 451 4.80 9.60 13.99
N GLU A 452 5.45 9.44 15.12
CA GLU A 452 4.72 8.98 16.29
C GLU A 452 3.61 9.96 16.66
N ALA A 453 2.43 9.44 16.97
CA ALA A 453 1.28 10.23 17.41
C ALA A 453 1.54 10.80 18.82
N ILE A 454 2.21 11.94 18.88
CA ILE A 454 2.64 12.59 20.13
C ILE A 454 1.77 13.80 20.39
N GLN A 455 1.30 13.94 21.63
CA GLN A 455 0.82 15.20 22.11
C GLN A 455 2.01 16.13 22.34
N ILE A 456 2.23 17.04 21.41
CA ILE A 456 3.13 18.16 21.66
C ILE A 456 2.38 19.08 22.62
N ALA A 457 2.81 19.13 23.88
CA ALA A 457 2.34 20.18 24.79
C ALA A 457 2.72 21.52 24.15
N GLN A 458 1.72 22.27 23.68
CA GLN A 458 1.91 23.64 23.25
C GLN A 458 2.20 24.48 24.50
N GLY A 459 3.48 24.59 24.86
CA GLY A 459 3.91 25.62 25.78
C GLY A 459 3.75 27.01 25.11
N PRO A 460 3.62 28.09 25.87
CA PRO A 460 3.59 29.44 25.29
C PRO A 460 4.81 29.61 24.40
N PRO A 461 4.67 30.25 23.22
CA PRO A 461 5.79 30.46 22.32
C PRO A 461 6.88 31.24 23.07
N ALA A 462 8.02 30.59 23.29
CA ALA A 462 9.17 31.29 23.80
C ALA A 462 9.54 32.37 22.79
N GLN A 463 9.65 33.62 23.23
CA GLN A 463 9.98 34.78 22.40
C GLN A 463 11.43 34.82 21.93
N ASP A 464 12.22 33.81 22.16
CA ASP A 464 13.59 33.73 21.69
C ASP A 464 13.69 33.36 20.22
N GLN A 465 14.48 34.16 19.49
CA GLN A 465 14.87 33.90 18.11
C GLN A 465 15.58 32.53 18.03
N ARG A 466 14.79 31.48 17.65
CA ARG A 466 15.33 30.15 17.44
C ARG A 466 16.13 30.15 16.14
N ILE A 467 17.41 29.87 16.23
CA ILE A 467 18.20 29.53 15.05
C ILE A 467 17.66 28.18 14.58
N GLU A 468 16.87 28.19 13.51
CA GLU A 468 16.45 26.93 12.83
C GLU A 468 17.69 26.34 12.17
N ILE A 469 18.24 25.30 12.77
CA ILE A 469 19.31 24.51 12.14
C ILE A 469 18.65 23.60 11.12
N PRO A 470 18.93 23.76 9.81
CA PRO A 470 18.34 22.88 8.80
C PRO A 470 18.76 21.42 9.05
N LEU A 471 17.78 20.53 9.01
CA LEU A 471 18.02 19.10 9.18
C LEU A 471 18.88 18.55 8.03
N GLN A 472 19.66 17.51 8.33
CA GLN A 472 20.38 16.77 7.30
C GLN A 472 19.39 16.16 6.32
N SER A 473 19.63 16.34 5.02
CA SER A 473 18.79 15.76 3.97
C SER A 473 18.77 14.24 4.07
N ARG A 474 17.57 13.68 4.03
CA ARG A 474 17.32 12.24 4.13
C ARG A 474 16.16 11.85 3.22
N TYR A 475 16.28 10.73 2.54
CA TYR A 475 15.32 10.26 1.55
C TYR A 475 15.04 8.78 1.81
N LEU A 476 13.84 8.48 2.30
CA LEU A 476 13.39 7.10 2.54
C LEU A 476 12.52 6.66 1.37
N TYR A 477 12.84 5.52 0.80
CA TYR A 477 12.05 4.85 -0.22
C TYR A 477 11.68 3.46 0.28
N SER A 478 10.40 3.17 0.40
CA SER A 478 9.88 1.86 0.77
C SER A 478 8.85 1.38 -0.26
N ASN A 479 8.13 0.30 0.04
CA ASN A 479 7.03 -0.17 -0.78
C ASN A 479 5.97 0.92 -1.06
N ARG A 480 5.73 1.84 -0.14
CA ARG A 480 4.77 2.96 -0.30
C ARG A 480 5.27 4.04 -1.28
N SER A 481 6.55 4.10 -1.56
CA SER A 481 7.13 4.99 -2.59
C SER A 481 6.98 4.42 -4.00
N TYR A 482 6.67 3.12 -4.13
CA TYR A 482 6.61 2.41 -5.41
C TYR A 482 7.87 2.65 -6.27
N TRP A 483 9.05 2.66 -5.63
CA TRP A 483 10.32 3.00 -6.27
C TRP A 483 10.88 1.90 -7.16
N TYR A 484 10.38 0.70 -7.04
CA TYR A 484 10.71 -0.47 -7.88
C TYR A 484 9.42 -1.18 -8.30
N PRO A 485 9.42 -1.93 -9.42
CA PRO A 485 8.28 -2.76 -9.79
C PRO A 485 8.05 -3.84 -8.74
N GLN A 486 6.90 -3.81 -8.10
CA GLN A 486 6.55 -4.74 -7.02
C GLN A 486 5.20 -5.39 -7.27
N SER A 487 4.92 -6.48 -6.59
CA SER A 487 3.61 -7.12 -6.58
C SER A 487 2.52 -6.15 -6.09
N THR A 488 1.27 -6.44 -6.42
CA THR A 488 0.12 -5.61 -6.01
C THR A 488 -0.09 -5.60 -4.50
N VAL A 489 0.37 -6.67 -3.83
CA VAL A 489 0.41 -6.79 -2.36
C VAL A 489 1.85 -7.08 -1.91
N THR A 490 2.14 -6.90 -0.64
CA THR A 490 3.46 -7.29 -0.11
C THR A 490 3.63 -8.80 -0.22
N ASP A 491 4.79 -9.23 -0.66
CA ASP A 491 5.08 -10.62 -0.96
C ASP A 491 6.51 -10.97 -0.57
N TYR A 492 6.72 -12.21 -0.10
CA TYR A 492 8.03 -12.64 0.40
C TYR A 492 8.96 -13.08 -0.72
N ALA A 493 10.01 -12.30 -0.97
CA ALA A 493 11.01 -12.58 -1.98
C ALA A 493 12.44 -12.40 -1.43
N THR A 494 13.41 -13.07 -2.02
CA THR A 494 14.84 -12.74 -1.84
C THR A 494 15.20 -11.53 -2.71
N ALA A 495 16.31 -10.85 -2.39
CA ALA A 495 16.71 -9.70 -3.19
C ALA A 495 18.22 -9.45 -3.20
N THR A 496 18.72 -8.98 -4.34
CA THR A 496 20.01 -8.29 -4.47
C THR A 496 19.73 -6.87 -4.92
N ILE A 497 20.24 -5.88 -4.18
CA ILE A 497 20.01 -4.47 -4.44
C ILE A 497 21.34 -3.74 -4.60
N ARG A 498 21.55 -3.14 -5.76
CA ARG A 498 22.68 -2.24 -6.04
C ARG A 498 22.15 -0.81 -6.02
N VAL A 499 22.62 -0.05 -5.05
CA VAL A 499 22.20 1.35 -4.84
C VAL A 499 23.33 2.28 -5.21
N THR A 500 23.17 3.02 -6.28
CA THR A 500 24.13 4.05 -6.72
C THR A 500 23.64 5.43 -6.33
N VAL A 501 24.50 6.17 -5.60
CA VAL A 501 24.21 7.54 -5.13
C VAL A 501 25.37 8.48 -5.45
N PRO A 502 25.17 9.83 -5.43
CA PRO A 502 26.29 10.79 -5.46
C PRO A 502 27.29 10.54 -4.34
N ALA A 503 28.55 10.85 -4.56
CA ALA A 503 29.65 10.49 -3.64
C ALA A 503 29.54 11.06 -2.22
N ASP A 504 28.79 12.16 -2.05
CA ASP A 504 28.55 12.81 -0.77
C ASP A 504 27.37 12.23 0.02
N PHE A 505 26.65 11.27 -0.56
CA PHE A 505 25.59 10.50 0.10
C PHE A 505 26.02 9.07 0.39
N ASP A 506 25.36 8.47 1.37
CA ASP A 506 25.44 7.07 1.71
C ASP A 506 24.07 6.42 1.55
N ALA A 507 24.04 5.09 1.45
CA ALA A 507 22.81 4.33 1.38
C ALA A 507 22.82 3.18 2.39
N ILE A 508 21.66 2.93 2.98
CA ILE A 508 21.34 1.72 3.75
C ILE A 508 20.09 1.13 3.10
N ALA A 509 20.10 -0.17 2.83
CA ALA A 509 18.97 -0.85 2.20
C ALA A 509 18.65 -2.18 2.86
N THR A 510 17.49 -2.73 2.53
CA THR A 510 17.10 -4.09 2.88
C THR A 510 18.15 -5.09 2.40
N GLY A 511 18.67 -5.90 3.32
CA GLY A 511 19.71 -6.87 3.06
C GLY A 511 21.00 -6.63 3.84
N GLN A 512 21.85 -7.64 3.85
CA GLN A 512 23.19 -7.55 4.42
C GLN A 512 24.10 -6.79 3.44
N PRO A 513 24.90 -5.80 3.89
CA PRO A 513 25.90 -5.18 3.03
C PRO A 513 26.97 -6.21 2.66
N VAL A 514 27.20 -6.43 1.35
CA VAL A 514 28.09 -7.47 0.84
C VAL A 514 29.48 -6.92 0.57
N GLU A 515 29.57 -5.69 0.06
CA GLU A 515 30.81 -5.06 -0.34
C GLU A 515 30.94 -3.64 0.21
N SER A 516 32.20 -3.21 0.39
CA SER A 516 32.49 -1.80 0.62
C SER A 516 32.09 -0.99 -0.64
N PRO A 517 31.55 0.23 -0.46
CA PRO A 517 31.12 1.01 -1.61
C PRO A 517 32.23 1.21 -2.62
N THR A 518 31.97 0.79 -3.87
CA THR A 518 32.92 0.93 -4.95
C THR A 518 32.80 2.30 -5.61
N LEU A 519 33.93 2.98 -5.76
CA LEU A 519 34.06 4.16 -6.60
C LEU A 519 34.47 3.74 -8.01
N PRO A 520 33.78 4.16 -9.08
CA PRO A 520 34.24 3.88 -10.44
C PRO A 520 35.66 4.41 -10.65
N PRO A 521 36.56 3.67 -11.32
CA PRO A 521 37.89 4.16 -11.60
C PRO A 521 37.84 5.33 -12.59
N GLY A 522 38.44 6.46 -12.20
CA GLY A 522 38.86 7.53 -13.08
C GLY A 522 37.79 8.51 -13.54
N GLY A 523 37.99 9.80 -13.22
CA GLY A 523 37.31 10.91 -13.86
C GLY A 523 37.32 12.16 -13.00
N GLY A 524 38.06 13.17 -13.46
CA GLY A 524 38.06 14.51 -12.85
C GLY A 524 36.66 15.12 -12.87
N ASP A 525 36.35 15.76 -11.87
CA ASP A 525 35.20 16.55 -11.46
C ASP A 525 34.41 15.90 -10.31
N ASN A 526 34.61 16.40 -9.10
CA ASN A 526 33.98 15.87 -7.88
C ASN A 526 32.45 15.85 -7.92
N GLN A 527 31.81 16.68 -8.75
CA GLN A 527 30.35 16.72 -8.91
C GLN A 527 29.77 15.53 -9.67
N ARG A 528 30.60 14.73 -10.36
CA ARG A 528 30.14 13.55 -11.13
C ARG A 528 30.52 12.22 -10.48
N ARG A 529 31.20 12.22 -9.35
CA ARG A 529 31.58 10.99 -8.67
C ARG A 529 30.33 10.36 -8.03
N ARG A 530 30.20 9.06 -8.21
CA ARG A 530 29.13 8.23 -7.64
C ARG A 530 29.75 7.07 -6.90
N LYS A 531 29.02 6.50 -5.95
CA LYS A 531 29.40 5.27 -5.27
C LYS A 531 28.22 4.30 -5.24
N THR A 532 28.51 3.03 -5.36
CA THR A 532 27.52 1.96 -5.38
C THR A 532 27.66 1.10 -4.12
N PHE A 533 26.55 0.85 -3.47
CA PHE A 533 26.41 -0.07 -2.34
C PHE A 533 25.67 -1.30 -2.81
N VAL A 534 26.09 -2.49 -2.32
CA VAL A 534 25.43 -3.75 -2.64
C VAL A 534 24.90 -4.38 -1.36
N PHE A 535 23.63 -4.77 -1.41
CA PHE A 535 22.91 -5.42 -0.30
C PHE A 535 22.29 -6.73 -0.79
N GLU A 536 22.40 -7.77 0.03
CA GLU A 536 21.83 -9.07 -0.26
C GLU A 536 20.84 -9.50 0.83
N ALA A 537 19.56 -9.61 0.48
CA ALA A 537 18.54 -10.21 1.30
C ALA A 537 18.41 -11.70 0.95
N SER A 538 19.26 -12.51 1.58
CA SER A 538 19.29 -13.96 1.39
C SER A 538 18.13 -14.69 2.08
N ARG A 539 17.49 -14.04 3.04
CA ARG A 539 16.20 -14.47 3.64
C ARG A 539 15.06 -13.72 2.98
N PRO A 540 13.91 -14.36 2.77
CA PRO A 540 12.77 -13.70 2.16
C PRO A 540 12.29 -12.48 2.97
N VAL A 541 11.97 -11.39 2.28
CA VAL A 541 11.53 -10.13 2.87
C VAL A 541 10.21 -9.69 2.23
N ARG A 542 9.35 -9.05 3.01
CA ARG A 542 8.03 -8.60 2.55
C ARG A 542 8.10 -7.47 1.54
N TYR A 543 9.07 -6.61 1.64
CA TYR A 543 9.27 -5.47 0.76
C TYR A 543 10.71 -4.96 0.87
N LEU A 544 11.10 -4.15 -0.10
CA LEU A 544 12.42 -3.56 -0.16
C LEU A 544 12.36 -2.07 0.21
N ALA A 545 13.31 -1.64 1.03
CA ALA A 545 13.45 -0.24 1.42
C ALA A 545 14.90 0.22 1.26
N VAL A 546 15.06 1.52 0.99
CA VAL A 546 16.35 2.20 0.88
C VAL A 546 16.24 3.55 1.57
N ILE A 547 17.21 3.89 2.42
CA ILE A 547 17.41 5.24 2.91
C ILE A 547 18.70 5.82 2.37
N VAL A 548 18.61 7.02 1.79
CA VAL A 548 19.75 7.79 1.30
C VAL A 548 19.92 9.04 2.15
N SER A 549 21.09 9.18 2.73
CA SER A 549 21.48 10.36 3.54
C SER A 549 23.00 10.41 3.62
N ARG A 550 23.54 11.30 4.45
CA ARG A 550 24.95 11.25 4.85
C ARG A 550 25.04 10.50 6.16
N PHE A 551 25.71 9.35 6.13
CA PHE A 551 25.89 8.51 7.31
C PHE A 551 27.35 8.32 7.65
N ASN A 552 27.66 8.39 8.95
CA ASN A 552 28.91 7.91 9.51
C ASN A 552 28.68 6.48 10.02
N ARG A 553 29.56 5.57 9.67
CA ARG A 553 29.62 4.24 10.30
C ARG A 553 30.27 4.42 11.66
N LEU A 554 29.57 4.12 12.73
CA LEU A 554 30.01 4.35 14.09
C LEU A 554 30.61 3.11 14.74
N ASP A 555 29.96 1.95 14.53
CA ASP A 555 30.34 0.71 15.19
C ASP A 555 29.82 -0.51 14.43
N ASN A 556 30.45 -1.68 14.72
CA ASN A 556 29.95 -2.98 14.30
C ASN A 556 30.19 -4.01 15.40
N ALA A 557 29.30 -4.96 15.54
CA ALA A 557 29.41 -6.02 16.52
C ALA A 557 28.81 -7.34 15.95
N ARG A 558 29.31 -8.47 16.43
CA ARG A 558 28.68 -9.77 16.19
C ARG A 558 27.99 -10.22 17.46
N ILE A 559 26.70 -10.52 17.33
CA ILE A 559 25.81 -10.79 18.45
C ILE A 559 25.33 -12.23 18.38
N PRO A 560 25.57 -13.05 19.40
CA PRO A 560 24.88 -14.33 19.52
C PRO A 560 23.39 -14.13 19.68
N ALA A 561 22.57 -14.69 18.81
CA ALA A 561 21.13 -14.53 18.78
C ALA A 561 20.42 -15.88 18.66
N GLY A 562 20.33 -16.60 19.77
CA GLY A 562 19.76 -17.95 19.79
C GLY A 562 20.65 -18.96 19.05
N SER A 563 20.09 -19.60 18.02
CA SER A 563 20.80 -20.55 17.17
C SER A 563 21.63 -19.92 16.04
N SER A 564 21.66 -18.59 15.94
CA SER A 564 22.34 -17.83 14.88
C SER A 564 23.18 -16.70 15.46
N ASP A 565 24.06 -16.14 14.64
CA ASP A 565 24.75 -14.89 14.93
C ASP A 565 24.20 -13.78 14.04
N VAL A 566 24.14 -12.56 14.58
CA VAL A 566 23.70 -11.36 13.84
C VAL A 566 24.86 -10.37 13.76
N SER A 567 25.16 -9.90 12.56
CA SER A 567 26.08 -8.78 12.35
C SER A 567 25.33 -7.47 12.59
N LEU A 568 25.63 -6.78 13.68
CA LEU A 568 25.05 -5.47 14.02
C LEU A 568 25.92 -4.35 13.46
N TYR A 569 25.28 -3.37 12.79
CA TYR A 569 25.92 -2.14 12.32
C TYR A 569 25.21 -0.93 12.93
N ILE A 570 25.98 0.03 13.47
CA ILE A 570 25.45 1.30 13.95
C ILE A 570 25.91 2.42 13.03
N GLN A 571 24.98 3.17 12.50
CA GLN A 571 25.22 4.31 11.62
C GLN A 571 24.43 5.53 12.10
N SER A 572 24.96 6.74 11.89
CA SER A 572 24.22 7.96 12.19
C SER A 572 24.52 9.08 11.21
N THR A 573 23.62 10.03 11.10
CA THR A 573 23.91 11.31 10.48
C THR A 573 25.00 12.05 11.26
N PRO A 574 25.86 12.87 10.59
CA PRO A 574 27.09 13.39 11.22
C PRO A 574 26.91 14.20 12.49
N ARG A 575 25.78 14.88 12.65
CA ARG A 575 25.49 15.73 13.81
C ARG A 575 24.67 15.06 14.91
N ALA A 576 24.17 13.82 14.66
CA ALA A 576 23.37 13.12 15.66
C ALA A 576 24.23 12.77 16.89
N PRO A 577 23.82 13.18 18.10
CA PRO A 577 24.59 12.92 19.32
C PRO A 577 24.35 11.46 19.77
N VAL A 578 25.17 10.54 19.26
CA VAL A 578 25.05 9.11 19.57
C VAL A 578 26.08 8.71 20.60
N ARG A 579 25.63 8.11 21.70
CA ARG A 579 26.49 7.41 22.68
C ARG A 579 26.76 6.01 22.14
N ILE A 580 27.78 5.90 21.31
CA ILE A 580 28.06 4.72 20.47
C ILE A 580 28.02 3.44 21.28
N ARG A 581 28.86 3.31 22.29
CA ARG A 581 28.98 2.09 23.08
C ARG A 581 27.67 1.71 23.77
N GLU A 582 27.00 2.66 24.41
CA GLU A 582 25.72 2.44 25.09
C GLU A 582 24.64 1.98 24.09
N THR A 583 24.58 2.59 22.90
CA THR A 583 23.64 2.24 21.83
C THR A 583 23.91 0.85 21.31
N THR A 584 25.17 0.48 21.05
CA THR A 584 25.57 -0.84 20.58
C THR A 584 25.21 -1.92 21.61
N GLU A 585 25.62 -1.75 22.87
CA GLU A 585 25.37 -2.71 23.95
C GLU A 585 23.86 -2.90 24.18
N ARG A 586 23.07 -1.83 24.15
CA ARG A 586 21.63 -1.87 24.33
C ARG A 586 20.93 -2.57 23.17
N THR A 587 21.26 -2.22 21.92
CA THR A 587 20.71 -2.87 20.72
C THR A 587 21.04 -4.34 20.72
N ALA A 588 22.27 -4.72 21.03
CA ALA A 588 22.72 -6.10 21.17
C ALA A 588 21.93 -6.87 22.24
N GLY A 589 21.73 -6.24 23.41
CA GLY A 589 20.99 -6.83 24.54
C GLY A 589 19.52 -7.10 24.17
N ILE A 590 18.86 -6.20 23.44
CA ILE A 590 17.48 -6.36 22.99
C ILE A 590 17.38 -7.50 21.96
N LEU A 591 18.24 -7.52 20.94
CA LEU A 591 18.26 -8.55 19.91
C LEU A 591 18.48 -9.94 20.52
N ALA A 592 19.47 -10.08 21.42
CA ALA A 592 19.74 -11.33 22.12
C ALA A 592 18.57 -11.79 22.99
N PHE A 593 17.89 -10.86 23.66
CA PHE A 593 16.72 -11.16 24.47
C PHE A 593 15.57 -11.72 23.65
N TYR A 594 15.22 -11.05 22.54
CA TYR A 594 14.13 -11.53 21.67
C TYR A 594 14.45 -12.88 21.02
N ALA A 595 15.69 -13.06 20.58
CA ALA A 595 16.15 -14.33 20.05
C ALA A 595 16.09 -15.46 21.12
N SER A 596 16.36 -15.15 22.38
CA SER A 596 16.23 -16.13 23.48
C SER A 596 14.80 -16.59 23.72
N LEU A 597 13.82 -15.71 23.52
CA LEU A 597 12.40 -16.04 23.63
C LEU A 597 11.88 -16.86 22.44
N LEU A 598 12.35 -16.56 21.23
CA LEU A 598 11.78 -17.07 19.98
C LEU A 598 12.62 -18.17 19.31
N GLY A 599 13.89 -18.32 19.73
CA GLY A 599 14.81 -19.38 19.29
C GLY A 599 15.90 -18.90 18.34
N ASP A 600 15.63 -17.93 17.47
CA ASP A 600 16.62 -17.35 16.57
C ASP A 600 16.28 -15.87 16.21
N ALA A 601 17.22 -15.20 15.56
CA ALA A 601 16.94 -13.95 14.86
C ALA A 601 16.59 -14.24 13.38
N PRO A 602 15.60 -13.53 12.80
CA PRO A 602 15.14 -13.84 11.44
C PRO A 602 16.17 -13.52 10.36
N TYR A 603 16.99 -12.49 10.58
CA TYR A 603 17.95 -12.01 9.58
C TYR A 603 19.40 -12.09 10.09
N PRO A 604 20.37 -12.38 9.20
CA PRO A 604 21.77 -12.56 9.59
C PRO A 604 22.50 -11.26 9.91
N SER A 605 21.89 -10.12 9.59
CA SER A 605 22.42 -8.79 9.92
C SER A 605 21.32 -7.82 10.28
N PHE A 606 21.69 -6.78 11.03
CA PHE A 606 20.81 -5.68 11.36
C PHE A 606 21.60 -4.36 11.37
N THR A 607 21.05 -3.32 10.72
CA THR A 607 21.61 -1.97 10.74
C THR A 607 20.70 -1.02 11.52
N LEU A 608 21.19 -0.43 12.60
CA LEU A 608 20.51 0.67 13.27
C LEU A 608 21.04 1.99 12.68
N ALA A 609 20.15 2.71 12.00
CA ALA A 609 20.42 4.03 11.44
C ALA A 609 19.78 5.12 12.31
N MET A 610 20.56 6.08 12.79
CA MET A 610 20.07 7.20 13.57
C MET A 610 20.09 8.46 12.71
N ALA A 611 18.92 9.02 12.43
CA ALA A 611 18.77 10.17 11.53
C ALA A 611 18.23 11.38 12.29
N GLU A 612 18.78 12.55 12.00
CA GLU A 612 18.29 13.83 12.57
C GLU A 612 16.82 14.05 12.26
N SER A 613 16.06 14.50 13.25
CA SER A 613 14.66 14.86 13.09
C SER A 613 14.23 15.95 14.05
N ASP A 614 13.20 16.67 13.67
CA ASP A 614 12.48 17.61 14.54
C ASP A 614 11.41 16.91 15.40
N ARG A 615 11.10 15.65 15.08
CA ARG A 615 10.07 14.84 15.76
C ARG A 615 10.57 13.43 16.00
N PRO A 616 10.10 12.81 17.06
CA PRO A 616 10.32 11.39 17.29
C PRO A 616 9.61 10.54 16.23
N GLY A 617 10.06 9.33 16.06
CA GLY A 617 9.54 8.35 15.15
C GLY A 617 10.61 7.38 14.70
N GLY A 618 10.19 6.33 14.01
CA GLY A 618 11.05 5.30 13.46
C GLY A 618 10.44 4.68 12.23
N HIS A 619 11.19 3.82 11.60
CA HIS A 619 10.73 2.98 10.52
C HIS A 619 11.62 1.74 10.47
N SER A 620 11.05 0.56 10.55
CA SER A 620 11.77 -0.71 10.69
C SER A 620 11.52 -1.65 9.52
N PRO A 621 12.14 -1.42 8.35
CA PRO A 621 12.14 -2.38 7.26
C PRO A 621 12.91 -3.65 7.63
N PRO A 622 12.80 -4.72 6.82
CA PRO A 622 13.64 -5.89 7.02
C PRO A 622 15.13 -5.52 6.95
N TYR A 623 15.94 -6.08 7.86
CA TYR A 623 17.41 -5.91 8.00
C TYR A 623 17.86 -4.56 8.59
N PHE A 624 17.01 -3.55 8.72
CA PHE A 624 17.44 -2.31 9.35
C PHE A 624 16.28 -1.58 10.06
N ALA A 625 16.62 -0.64 10.92
CA ALA A 625 15.69 0.33 11.44
C ALA A 625 16.29 1.74 11.34
N VAL A 626 15.45 2.72 11.08
CA VAL A 626 15.79 4.14 11.15
C VAL A 626 15.10 4.72 12.36
N LEU A 627 15.87 5.29 13.29
CA LEU A 627 15.35 6.02 14.43
C LEU A 627 15.57 7.52 14.26
N ASN A 628 14.53 8.29 14.52
CA ASN A 628 14.60 9.73 14.58
C ASN A 628 15.36 10.19 15.83
N GLN A 629 16.44 10.92 15.64
CA GLN A 629 17.24 11.50 16.69
C GLN A 629 16.99 13.02 16.75
N LEU A 630 16.43 13.49 17.85
CA LEU A 630 16.22 14.92 18.06
C LEU A 630 17.56 15.66 18.17
N LEU A 631 17.64 16.81 17.54
CA LEU A 631 18.81 17.68 17.64
C LEU A 631 18.95 18.24 19.08
N PRO A 632 20.17 18.50 19.56
CA PRO A 632 20.40 19.21 20.82
C PRO A 632 19.66 20.54 20.86
N GLY A 633 19.02 20.84 21.98
CA GLY A 633 18.23 22.08 22.14
C GLY A 633 16.79 21.98 21.61
N SER A 634 16.34 20.84 21.12
CA SER A 634 14.91 20.61 20.83
C SER A 634 14.09 20.82 22.11
N THR A 635 13.06 21.66 22.02
CA THR A 635 12.14 21.94 23.14
C THR A 635 11.03 20.90 23.26
N ILE A 636 11.02 19.87 22.39
CA ILE A 636 10.07 18.77 22.47
C ILE A 636 10.43 17.93 23.69
N VAL A 637 9.67 18.09 24.75
CA VAL A 637 9.80 17.28 25.95
C VAL A 637 8.90 16.06 25.78
N TRP A 638 9.49 14.90 25.83
CA TRP A 638 8.81 13.59 25.71
C TRP A 638 7.93 13.25 26.93
N ARG A 639 7.44 14.25 27.67
CA ARG A 639 6.51 14.03 28.75
C ARG A 639 5.17 13.60 28.19
N ASN A 640 4.71 12.42 28.53
CA ASN A 640 3.48 11.78 28.05
C ASN A 640 3.54 11.23 26.62
N ASP A 641 4.71 10.93 26.13
CA ASP A 641 4.85 10.16 24.90
C ASP A 641 4.24 8.76 25.13
N PRO A 642 3.31 8.31 24.29
CA PRO A 642 2.81 6.93 24.36
C PRO A 642 3.89 5.89 24.13
N VAL A 643 5.07 6.31 23.69
CA VAL A 643 6.26 5.51 23.44
C VAL A 643 7.26 5.60 24.59
N ASN A 644 7.19 6.63 25.45
CA ASN A 644 8.08 6.83 26.57
C ASN A 644 7.38 6.49 27.88
N PHE A 645 7.22 5.20 28.13
CA PHE A 645 6.59 4.70 29.33
C PHE A 645 7.50 4.92 30.54
N GLU A 646 7.00 5.59 31.55
CA GLU A 646 7.64 5.73 32.86
C GLU A 646 9.14 6.12 32.80
N ASN A 647 9.51 7.00 31.87
CA ASN A 647 10.90 7.39 31.63
C ASN A 647 11.82 6.24 31.18
N PHE A 648 11.29 5.26 30.44
CA PHE A 648 12.06 4.17 29.87
C PHE A 648 12.45 4.50 28.41
N PRO A 649 13.56 5.21 28.16
CA PRO A 649 13.90 5.71 26.82
C PRO A 649 14.28 4.62 25.82
N SER A 650 14.53 3.40 26.29
CA SER A 650 14.80 2.24 25.44
C SER A 650 13.54 1.57 24.90
N PHE A 651 12.35 1.97 25.37
CA PHE A 651 11.11 1.33 24.97
C PHE A 651 10.89 1.41 23.47
N PHE A 652 11.10 2.59 22.90
CA PHE A 652 10.94 2.80 21.47
C PHE A 652 11.95 2.00 20.65
N LEU A 653 13.24 2.01 21.05
CA LEU A 653 14.25 1.18 20.40
C LEU A 653 13.88 -0.31 20.46
N ALA A 654 13.40 -0.78 21.62
CA ALA A 654 12.96 -2.17 21.78
C ALA A 654 11.76 -2.51 20.90
N HIS A 655 10.80 -1.59 20.76
CA HIS A 655 9.66 -1.72 19.86
C HIS A 655 10.11 -1.86 18.39
N GLU A 656 10.95 -0.95 17.91
CA GLU A 656 11.43 -0.96 16.52
C GLU A 656 12.26 -2.22 16.20
N LEU A 657 13.06 -2.71 17.15
CA LEU A 657 13.78 -3.95 16.95
C LEU A 657 12.87 -5.18 16.91
N ALA A 658 11.79 -5.18 17.70
CA ALA A 658 10.82 -6.28 17.69
C ALA A 658 10.15 -6.46 16.33
N HIS A 659 10.02 -5.40 15.55
CA HIS A 659 9.47 -5.47 14.20
C HIS A 659 10.26 -6.40 13.27
N GLN A 660 11.53 -6.70 13.53
CA GLN A 660 12.27 -7.66 12.70
C GLN A 660 11.63 -9.07 12.76
N TRP A 661 11.01 -9.44 13.90
CA TRP A 661 10.21 -10.66 14.05
C TRP A 661 8.74 -10.41 13.66
N TRP A 662 8.14 -9.37 14.23
CA TRP A 662 6.70 -9.06 14.15
C TRP A 662 6.45 -7.95 13.13
N GLY A 663 5.89 -8.32 11.99
CA GLY A 663 5.68 -7.42 10.86
C GLY A 663 6.65 -7.63 9.71
N GLN A 664 7.92 -8.02 9.97
CA GLN A 664 8.87 -8.30 8.89
C GLN A 664 9.04 -9.82 8.67
N ALA A 665 9.52 -10.58 9.64
CA ALA A 665 9.63 -12.04 9.47
C ALA A 665 8.25 -12.71 9.44
N ILE A 666 7.32 -12.30 10.30
CA ILE A 666 5.89 -12.67 10.18
C ILE A 666 5.13 -11.47 9.65
N GLY A 667 4.66 -11.57 8.41
CA GLY A 667 3.75 -10.60 7.82
C GLY A 667 2.30 -10.82 8.24
N TRP A 668 1.43 -9.95 7.80
CA TRP A 668 -0.01 -10.05 8.02
C TRP A 668 -0.75 -10.34 6.71
N LYS A 669 -1.80 -11.14 6.77
CA LYS A 669 -2.60 -11.54 5.61
C LYS A 669 -3.31 -10.38 4.93
N ASN A 670 -3.74 -9.38 5.71
CA ASN A 670 -4.37 -8.15 5.25
C ASN A 670 -4.25 -7.06 6.32
N TYR A 671 -4.68 -5.84 6.05
CA TYR A 671 -4.50 -4.71 6.97
C TYR A 671 -5.24 -4.85 8.31
N HIS A 672 -6.27 -5.65 8.40
CA HIS A 672 -6.95 -5.95 9.66
C HIS A 672 -6.06 -6.68 10.66
N GLU A 673 -5.10 -7.43 10.13
CA GLU A 673 -4.17 -8.24 10.92
C GLU A 673 -2.91 -7.46 11.35
N GLN A 674 -2.90 -6.16 11.14
CA GLN A 674 -1.77 -5.27 11.44
C GLN A 674 -1.35 -5.27 12.91
N TRP A 675 -2.28 -5.62 13.81
CA TRP A 675 -1.99 -5.77 15.23
C TRP A 675 -0.97 -6.88 15.53
N LEU A 676 -0.83 -7.91 14.67
CA LEU A 676 0.21 -8.94 14.75
C LEU A 676 1.62 -8.36 14.60
N SER A 677 1.74 -7.16 14.07
CA SER A 677 2.97 -6.39 14.03
C SER A 677 3.06 -5.44 15.22
N GLU A 678 2.15 -4.49 15.31
CA GLU A 678 2.25 -3.34 16.22
C GLU A 678 2.03 -3.71 17.69
N ALA A 679 1.02 -4.53 17.98
CA ALA A 679 0.77 -4.95 19.34
C ALA A 679 1.84 -5.93 19.84
N PHE A 680 2.32 -6.79 18.95
CA PHE A 680 3.40 -7.73 19.28
C PHE A 680 4.71 -6.98 19.54
N ALA A 681 5.08 -6.03 18.68
CA ALA A 681 6.26 -5.20 18.91
C ALA A 681 6.14 -4.39 20.21
N GLN A 682 4.97 -3.82 20.47
CA GLN A 682 4.66 -3.12 21.70
C GLN A 682 4.81 -4.02 22.93
N TYR A 683 4.26 -5.23 22.88
CA TYR A 683 4.32 -6.17 24.01
C TYR A 683 5.74 -6.73 24.21
N PHE A 684 6.50 -6.96 23.15
CA PHE A 684 7.90 -7.38 23.28
C PHE A 684 8.77 -6.28 23.90
N ALA A 685 8.47 -5.01 23.61
CA ALA A 685 9.10 -3.89 24.30
C ALA A 685 8.73 -3.84 25.80
N VAL A 686 7.47 -4.21 26.16
CA VAL A 686 7.06 -4.38 27.58
C VAL A 686 7.86 -5.50 28.26
N LEU A 687 8.01 -6.64 27.59
CA LEU A 687 8.78 -7.78 28.12
C LEU A 687 10.26 -7.40 28.33
N TYR A 688 10.83 -6.63 27.41
CA TYR A 688 12.19 -6.14 27.57
C TYR A 688 12.29 -5.14 28.74
N ALA A 689 11.33 -4.24 28.90
CA ALA A 689 11.30 -3.30 30.01
C ALA A 689 11.15 -3.99 31.37
N GLU A 690 10.32 -5.04 31.44
CA GLU A 690 10.17 -5.88 32.62
C GLU A 690 11.51 -6.54 33.04
N LYS A 691 12.27 -7.03 32.05
CA LYS A 691 13.58 -7.62 32.25
C LYS A 691 14.67 -6.60 32.63
N ASP A 692 14.74 -5.46 31.89
CA ASP A 692 15.83 -4.49 32.04
C ASP A 692 15.69 -3.62 33.30
N ARG A 693 14.45 -3.40 33.76
CA ARG A 693 14.13 -2.56 34.89
C ARG A 693 13.05 -3.17 35.78
N GLU A 694 13.46 -3.85 36.82
CA GLU A 694 12.55 -4.45 37.82
C GLU A 694 11.55 -3.39 38.34
N GLY A 695 10.25 -3.76 38.39
CA GLY A 695 9.16 -2.89 38.84
C GLY A 695 8.63 -1.91 37.81
N SER A 696 9.11 -1.91 36.55
CA SER A 696 8.59 -1.03 35.49
C SER A 696 7.19 -1.43 34.98
N LEU A 697 6.86 -2.70 34.99
CA LEU A 697 5.66 -3.28 34.41
C LEU A 697 4.35 -2.65 34.91
N PRO A 698 4.10 -2.45 36.23
CA PRO A 698 2.81 -1.89 36.68
C PRO A 698 2.53 -0.48 36.17
N GLY A 699 3.58 0.35 36.04
CA GLY A 699 3.45 1.69 35.50
C GLY A 699 3.12 1.69 34.01
N ILE A 700 3.77 0.83 33.25
CA ILE A 700 3.54 0.63 31.82
C ILE A 700 2.10 0.14 31.59
N LEU A 701 1.67 -0.91 32.27
CA LEU A 701 0.33 -1.47 32.15
C LEU A 701 -0.76 -0.44 32.49
N ARG A 702 -0.56 0.36 33.54
CA ARG A 702 -1.48 1.43 33.91
C ARG A 702 -1.65 2.46 32.80
N GLN A 703 -0.56 2.87 32.17
CA GLN A 703 -0.59 3.85 31.08
C GLN A 703 -1.26 3.27 29.84
N MET A 704 -0.92 2.04 29.44
CA MET A 704 -1.52 1.34 28.30
C MET A 704 -3.02 1.13 28.51
N ARG A 705 -3.42 0.62 29.68
CA ARG A 705 -4.83 0.40 30.05
C ARG A 705 -5.64 1.68 29.96
N ARG A 706 -5.13 2.79 30.49
CA ARG A 706 -5.84 4.09 30.45
C ARG A 706 -6.15 4.50 29.02
N THR A 707 -5.16 4.53 28.14
CA THR A 707 -5.35 4.95 26.75
C THR A 707 -6.24 3.97 25.97
N ALA A 708 -6.13 2.68 26.23
CA ALA A 708 -6.97 1.65 25.63
C ALA A 708 -8.46 1.82 26.01
N LEU A 709 -8.74 2.13 27.30
CA LEU A 709 -10.11 2.37 27.76
C LEU A 709 -10.69 3.66 27.17
N GLU A 710 -9.90 4.74 27.11
CA GLU A 710 -10.32 6.04 26.57
C GLU A 710 -10.73 5.96 25.09
N ALA A 711 -10.10 5.07 24.30
CA ALA A 711 -10.35 4.92 22.86
C ALA A 711 -11.17 3.66 22.50
N SER A 712 -11.66 2.90 23.46
CA SER A 712 -12.33 1.61 23.18
C SER A 712 -13.58 1.72 22.31
N SER A 713 -14.34 2.82 22.43
CA SER A 713 -15.58 3.07 21.69
C SER A 713 -15.35 3.40 20.20
N ASP A 714 -14.12 3.69 19.79
CA ASP A 714 -13.81 4.04 18.40
C ASP A 714 -13.80 2.81 17.45
N GLY A 715 -13.72 1.61 18.01
CA GLY A 715 -13.86 0.37 17.27
C GLY A 715 -12.93 -0.76 17.76
N PRO A 716 -13.06 -1.96 17.17
CA PRO A 716 -12.23 -3.11 17.50
C PRO A 716 -10.81 -2.98 16.94
N ILE A 717 -9.86 -3.74 17.51
CA ILE A 717 -8.48 -3.85 17.02
C ILE A 717 -8.44 -4.21 15.53
N TYR A 718 -9.37 -5.08 15.11
CA TYR A 718 -9.49 -5.56 13.73
C TYR A 718 -9.72 -4.47 12.68
N LEU A 719 -10.14 -3.27 13.04
CA LEU A 719 -10.22 -2.14 12.09
C LEU A 719 -8.85 -1.65 11.60
N GLY A 720 -7.77 -2.00 12.31
CA GLY A 720 -6.41 -1.66 11.89
C GLY A 720 -6.20 -0.15 11.71
N TYR A 721 -5.49 0.25 10.66
CA TYR A 721 -5.14 1.65 10.38
C TYR A 721 -6.35 2.58 10.18
N ARG A 722 -7.55 2.02 10.02
CA ARG A 722 -8.78 2.81 9.87
C ARG A 722 -9.23 3.48 11.15
N LEU A 723 -8.78 2.98 12.32
CA LEU A 723 -9.05 3.59 13.62
C LEU A 723 -8.50 5.02 13.69
N GLY A 724 -9.36 5.97 13.99
CA GLY A 724 -9.01 7.39 14.03
C GLY A 724 -8.85 8.05 12.65
N HIS A 725 -8.84 7.27 11.56
CA HIS A 725 -8.61 7.79 10.21
C HIS A 725 -9.68 8.83 9.78
N ILE A 726 -10.94 8.58 10.07
CA ILE A 726 -12.04 9.51 9.77
C ILE A 726 -11.88 10.84 10.52
N GLN A 727 -11.51 10.79 11.82
CA GLN A 727 -11.29 11.97 12.64
C GLN A 727 -9.98 12.70 12.32
N GLY A 728 -8.99 11.99 11.75
CA GLY A 728 -7.62 12.46 11.57
C GLY A 728 -6.83 12.47 12.87
N ASP A 729 -7.12 11.51 13.74
CA ASP A 729 -6.46 11.33 15.03
C ASP A 729 -5.75 9.98 15.10
N ASP A 730 -4.47 9.97 14.76
CA ASP A 730 -3.63 8.77 14.76
C ASP A 730 -3.41 8.21 16.19
N ARG A 731 -3.74 8.99 17.24
CA ARG A 731 -3.66 8.53 18.64
C ARG A 731 -4.64 7.40 18.91
N ILE A 732 -5.80 7.37 18.24
CA ILE A 732 -6.80 6.31 18.37
C ILE A 732 -6.22 4.99 17.86
N PHE A 733 -5.57 5.01 16.70
CA PHE A 733 -4.89 3.85 16.15
C PHE A 733 -3.85 3.29 17.14
N ARG A 734 -3.00 4.16 17.70
CA ARG A 734 -2.02 3.76 18.71
C ARG A 734 -2.68 3.21 19.98
N ALA A 735 -3.70 3.89 20.48
CA ALA A 735 -4.39 3.45 21.71
C ALA A 735 -5.04 2.06 21.58
N VAL A 736 -5.64 1.78 20.41
CA VAL A 736 -6.36 0.53 20.19
C VAL A 736 -5.45 -0.56 19.61
N VAL A 737 -4.73 -0.30 18.54
CA VAL A 737 -3.92 -1.36 17.90
C VAL A 737 -2.68 -1.68 18.73
N TYR A 738 -1.94 -0.66 19.20
CA TYR A 738 -0.71 -0.87 19.99
C TYR A 738 -1.03 -1.22 21.43
N ASN A 739 -1.67 -0.29 22.16
CA ASN A 739 -1.81 -0.41 23.62
C ASN A 739 -2.86 -1.44 24.04
N LYS A 740 -4.10 -1.37 23.51
CA LYS A 740 -5.11 -2.41 23.74
C LYS A 740 -4.61 -3.76 23.25
N GLY A 741 -3.99 -3.83 22.05
CA GLY A 741 -3.45 -5.06 21.50
C GLY A 741 -2.37 -5.69 22.38
N ALA A 742 -1.42 -4.91 22.88
CA ALA A 742 -0.40 -5.39 23.82
C ALA A 742 -1.01 -5.84 25.17
N MET A 743 -2.02 -5.13 25.66
CA MET A 743 -2.77 -5.57 26.85
C MET A 743 -3.51 -6.89 26.62
N VAL A 744 -4.04 -7.11 25.42
CA VAL A 744 -4.66 -8.39 25.04
C VAL A 744 -3.64 -9.53 25.10
N LEU A 745 -2.43 -9.32 24.56
CA LEU A 745 -1.34 -10.30 24.69
C LEU A 745 -0.95 -10.55 26.16
N HIS A 746 -0.89 -9.52 26.98
CA HIS A 746 -0.64 -9.64 28.41
C HIS A 746 -1.74 -10.42 29.13
N MET A 747 -3.00 -10.14 28.83
CA MET A 747 -4.14 -10.90 29.39
C MET A 747 -4.11 -12.35 28.91
N LEU A 748 -3.75 -12.62 27.64
CA LEU A 748 -3.61 -13.98 27.14
C LEU A 748 -2.53 -14.75 27.92
N ARG A 749 -1.33 -14.16 28.13
CA ARG A 749 -0.25 -14.74 28.94
C ARG A 749 -0.74 -15.13 30.34
N ARG A 750 -1.52 -14.25 30.96
CA ARG A 750 -2.03 -14.50 32.30
C ARG A 750 -3.18 -15.53 32.33
N LEU A 751 -3.94 -15.64 31.27
CA LEU A 751 -5.06 -16.57 31.17
C LEU A 751 -4.60 -18.01 30.93
N ILE A 752 -3.55 -18.20 30.12
CA ILE A 752 -3.07 -19.56 29.76
C ILE A 752 -1.79 -19.97 30.46
N GLY A 753 -1.12 -19.03 31.17
CA GLY A 753 0.12 -19.28 31.91
C GLY A 753 1.39 -19.04 31.06
N GLU A 754 2.51 -18.85 31.75
CA GLU A 754 3.81 -18.48 31.18
C GLU A 754 4.32 -19.50 30.13
N ASP A 755 4.36 -20.78 30.52
CA ASP A 755 4.92 -21.85 29.68
C ASP A 755 4.12 -22.03 28.38
N ALA A 756 2.79 -22.04 28.48
CA ALA A 756 1.91 -22.15 27.32
C ALA A 756 2.02 -20.90 26.42
N PHE A 757 2.11 -19.71 27.01
CA PHE A 757 2.24 -18.48 26.26
C PHE A 757 3.55 -18.41 25.47
N PHE A 758 4.70 -18.53 26.13
CA PHE A 758 5.99 -18.42 25.45
C PHE A 758 6.28 -19.63 24.54
N GLY A 759 5.81 -20.82 24.90
CA GLY A 759 5.82 -21.99 24.01
C GLY A 759 5.00 -21.75 22.75
N GLY A 760 3.80 -21.20 22.87
CA GLY A 760 2.92 -20.81 21.78
C GLY A 760 3.53 -19.70 20.89
N MET A 761 4.10 -18.65 21.51
CA MET A 761 4.77 -17.56 20.77
C MET A 761 5.95 -18.08 19.92
N ARG A 762 6.78 -18.96 20.50
CA ARG A 762 7.89 -19.59 19.77
C ARG A 762 7.38 -20.48 18.63
N ALA A 763 6.35 -21.30 18.90
CA ALA A 763 5.73 -22.16 17.87
C ALA A 763 5.12 -21.33 16.73
N PHE A 764 4.43 -20.24 17.07
CA PHE A 764 3.85 -19.33 16.08
C PHE A 764 4.93 -18.71 15.18
N TYR A 765 5.99 -18.17 15.79
CA TYR A 765 7.11 -17.62 15.02
C TYR A 765 7.76 -18.68 14.11
N GLN A 766 8.08 -19.87 14.63
CA GLN A 766 8.73 -20.92 13.82
C GLN A 766 7.86 -21.44 12.67
N GLN A 767 6.54 -21.50 12.87
CA GLN A 767 5.58 -21.95 11.84
C GLN A 767 5.36 -20.88 10.75
N TRP A 768 5.37 -19.60 11.12
CA TRP A 768 4.93 -18.51 10.26
C TRP A 768 6.06 -17.58 9.81
N LYS A 769 7.29 -17.78 10.23
CA LYS A 769 8.41 -16.96 9.75
C LYS A 769 8.53 -17.02 8.22
N PHE A 770 8.69 -15.84 7.61
CA PHE A 770 8.69 -15.60 6.16
C PHE A 770 7.39 -15.99 5.47
N LYS A 771 6.27 -15.79 6.18
CA LYS A 771 4.91 -15.98 5.68
C LYS A 771 3.99 -14.92 6.27
N LYS A 772 2.78 -14.81 5.70
CA LYS A 772 1.70 -13.98 6.24
C LYS A 772 0.78 -14.78 7.12
N ALA A 773 0.47 -14.25 8.29
CA ALA A 773 -0.44 -14.84 9.26
C ALA A 773 -1.63 -13.91 9.57
N GLY A 774 -2.72 -14.49 10.04
CA GLY A 774 -3.87 -13.78 10.57
C GLY A 774 -4.14 -14.12 12.04
N THR A 775 -5.09 -13.42 12.63
CA THR A 775 -5.53 -13.63 14.01
C THR A 775 -5.95 -15.07 14.28
N ASP A 776 -6.63 -15.69 13.31
CA ASP A 776 -7.08 -17.08 13.46
C ASP A 776 -5.92 -18.08 13.49
N ASP A 777 -4.87 -17.84 12.68
CA ASP A 777 -3.65 -18.66 12.70
C ASP A 777 -2.95 -18.56 14.06
N PHE A 778 -2.86 -17.35 14.62
CA PHE A 778 -2.30 -17.13 15.95
C PHE A 778 -3.14 -17.82 17.03
N ARG A 779 -4.47 -17.62 16.99
CA ARG A 779 -5.39 -18.26 17.92
C ARG A 779 -5.22 -19.78 17.95
N GLN A 780 -5.20 -20.43 16.78
CA GLN A 780 -5.04 -21.88 16.69
C GLN A 780 -3.72 -22.40 17.28
N VAL A 781 -2.63 -21.66 17.10
CA VAL A 781 -1.33 -22.02 17.70
C VAL A 781 -1.41 -21.90 19.23
N MET A 782 -2.01 -20.82 19.74
CA MET A 782 -2.14 -20.60 21.18
C MET A 782 -3.09 -21.59 21.83
N GLU A 783 -4.18 -22.01 21.16
CA GLU A 783 -5.09 -23.06 21.61
C GLU A 783 -4.37 -24.42 21.76
N ARG A 784 -3.53 -24.77 20.78
CA ARG A 784 -2.72 -26.00 20.88
C ARG A 784 -1.73 -25.93 22.05
N ALA A 785 -1.09 -24.79 22.26
CA ALA A 785 -0.15 -24.60 23.35
C ALA A 785 -0.83 -24.61 24.74
N ALA A 786 -2.05 -24.05 24.83
CA ALA A 786 -2.80 -23.93 26.07
C ALA A 786 -3.69 -25.14 26.38
N GLY A 787 -3.96 -26.02 25.41
CA GLY A 787 -4.90 -27.13 25.55
C GLY A 787 -6.35 -26.70 25.79
N ARG A 788 -6.74 -25.47 25.35
CA ARG A 788 -8.08 -24.94 25.56
C ARG A 788 -8.55 -24.09 24.37
N ASN A 789 -9.88 -23.97 24.20
CA ASN A 789 -10.46 -23.06 23.22
C ASN A 789 -10.29 -21.59 23.64
N LEU A 790 -9.91 -20.71 22.73
CA LEU A 790 -9.71 -19.29 22.91
C LEU A 790 -10.59 -18.42 21.97
N GLU A 791 -11.53 -19.02 21.26
CA GLU A 791 -12.38 -18.31 20.30
C GLU A 791 -13.13 -17.14 20.95
N ARG A 792 -13.74 -17.36 22.14
CA ARG A 792 -14.44 -16.31 22.89
C ARG A 792 -13.50 -15.20 23.35
N PHE A 793 -12.25 -15.52 23.71
CA PHE A 793 -11.25 -14.52 24.08
C PHE A 793 -10.94 -13.60 22.89
N PHE A 794 -10.63 -14.17 21.72
CA PHE A 794 -10.33 -13.36 20.54
C PHE A 794 -11.56 -12.64 19.98
N ALA A 795 -12.74 -13.25 20.02
CA ALA A 795 -14.00 -12.62 19.62
C ALA A 795 -14.26 -11.33 20.39
N MET A 796 -14.02 -11.33 21.68
CA MET A 796 -14.19 -10.14 22.52
C MET A 796 -13.07 -9.12 22.36
N TRP A 797 -11.80 -9.56 22.47
CA TRP A 797 -10.71 -8.62 22.66
C TRP A 797 -10.12 -8.09 21.35
N VAL A 798 -10.22 -8.83 20.23
CA VAL A 798 -9.71 -8.41 18.93
C VAL A 798 -10.83 -7.91 18.01
N PHE A 799 -11.98 -8.61 18.00
CA PHE A 799 -13.11 -8.29 17.13
C PHE A 799 -14.20 -7.45 17.80
N GLY A 800 -14.17 -7.31 19.14
CA GLY A 800 -15.08 -6.49 19.93
C GLY A 800 -14.43 -5.18 20.39
N SER A 801 -15.30 -4.18 20.67
CA SER A 801 -14.89 -2.86 21.19
C SER A 801 -15.32 -2.62 22.63
N ASP A 802 -16.29 -3.37 23.13
CA ASP A 802 -16.85 -3.19 24.47
C ASP A 802 -15.83 -3.46 25.58
N ILE A 803 -16.00 -2.76 26.71
CA ILE A 803 -15.24 -3.00 27.93
C ILE A 803 -16.15 -3.69 28.93
N PRO A 804 -15.80 -4.91 29.38
CA PRO A 804 -16.64 -5.64 30.35
C PRO A 804 -16.69 -4.98 31.73
N ARG A 805 -17.88 -4.93 32.33
CA ARG A 805 -18.09 -4.50 33.72
C ARG A 805 -18.27 -5.72 34.59
N ILE A 806 -17.54 -5.75 35.71
CA ILE A 806 -17.46 -6.90 36.59
C ILE A 806 -17.71 -6.44 38.04
N LYS A 807 -18.74 -6.98 38.67
CA LYS A 807 -18.99 -6.75 40.08
C LYS A 807 -18.07 -7.65 40.92
N PHE A 808 -17.39 -7.03 41.87
CA PHE A 808 -16.49 -7.72 42.79
C PHE A 808 -16.96 -7.63 44.23
N THR A 809 -17.02 -8.77 44.91
CA THR A 809 -17.31 -8.83 46.37
C THR A 809 -16.34 -9.81 47.02
N SER A 810 -16.03 -9.57 48.30
CA SER A 810 -15.17 -10.46 49.07
C SER A 810 -15.77 -10.68 50.47
N HIS A 811 -15.64 -11.90 50.92
CA HIS A 811 -15.97 -12.31 52.30
C HIS A 811 -14.74 -12.89 53.00
N LEU A 812 -14.45 -12.43 54.21
CA LEU A 812 -13.29 -12.82 54.95
C LEU A 812 -13.69 -13.73 56.12
N SER A 813 -13.00 -14.85 56.27
CA SER A 813 -12.97 -15.67 57.47
C SER A 813 -11.62 -15.51 58.21
N ALA A 814 -11.38 -16.24 59.25
CA ALA A 814 -10.11 -16.16 59.99
C ALA A 814 -8.90 -16.71 59.15
N THR A 815 -9.15 -17.66 58.23
CA THR A 815 -8.14 -18.41 57.49
C THR A 815 -8.25 -18.29 55.99
N GLU A 816 -9.35 -17.76 55.49
CA GLU A 816 -9.68 -17.74 54.07
C GLU A 816 -10.40 -16.45 53.62
N ALA A 817 -10.16 -16.04 52.41
CA ALA A 817 -10.94 -15.04 51.71
C ALA A 817 -11.73 -15.69 50.55
N THR A 818 -13.06 -15.62 50.61
CA THR A 818 -13.89 -16.00 49.46
C THR A 818 -14.15 -14.76 48.63
N VAL A 819 -13.67 -14.78 47.38
CA VAL A 819 -13.87 -13.69 46.38
C VAL A 819 -14.88 -14.14 45.35
N ARG A 820 -15.79 -13.25 44.98
CA ARG A 820 -16.83 -13.50 43.99
C ARG A 820 -16.83 -12.40 42.95
N PHE A 821 -16.88 -12.85 41.72
CA PHE A 821 -16.99 -12.01 40.53
C PHE A 821 -18.28 -12.31 39.78
N GLU A 822 -18.97 -11.27 39.35
CA GLU A 822 -20.17 -11.38 38.53
C GLU A 822 -19.99 -10.48 37.27
N GLN A 823 -20.03 -11.07 36.08
CA GLN A 823 -19.96 -10.33 34.81
C GLN A 823 -21.32 -9.72 34.49
N LEU A 824 -21.41 -8.39 34.38
CA LEU A 824 -22.67 -7.65 34.26
C LEU A 824 -23.24 -7.59 32.83
N GLY A 825 -22.48 -8.02 31.84
CA GLY A 825 -22.88 -8.06 30.43
C GLY A 825 -22.68 -9.42 29.80
N THR A 826 -22.15 -9.41 28.59
CA THR A 826 -21.70 -10.61 27.84
C THR A 826 -20.59 -11.29 28.61
N VAL A 827 -20.64 -12.62 28.70
CA VAL A 827 -19.60 -13.41 29.34
C VAL A 827 -18.33 -13.41 28.50
N VAL A 828 -17.22 -12.98 29.08
CA VAL A 828 -15.91 -12.90 28.44
C VAL A 828 -14.87 -13.69 29.22
N ASP A 829 -13.79 -14.05 28.56
CA ASP A 829 -12.62 -14.62 29.22
C ASP A 829 -11.66 -13.48 29.61
N ALA A 830 -11.47 -13.30 30.92
CA ALA A 830 -10.58 -12.28 31.48
C ALA A 830 -9.83 -12.77 32.70
N PRO A 831 -8.49 -12.62 32.78
CA PRO A 831 -7.71 -12.90 33.97
C PRO A 831 -7.70 -11.68 34.89
N VAL A 832 -8.37 -11.73 36.01
CA VAL A 832 -8.42 -10.61 36.98
C VAL A 832 -7.57 -10.93 38.19
N THR A 833 -6.68 -10.03 38.60
CA THR A 833 -5.85 -10.20 39.78
C THR A 833 -6.61 -9.78 41.02
N VAL A 834 -6.64 -10.66 42.04
CA VAL A 834 -6.99 -10.30 43.39
C VAL A 834 -5.72 -9.99 44.17
N THR A 835 -5.62 -8.77 44.66
CA THR A 835 -4.49 -8.33 45.51
C THR A 835 -4.91 -8.25 46.94
N ILE A 836 -4.26 -9.02 47.82
CA ILE A 836 -4.48 -9.05 49.25
C ILE A 836 -3.32 -8.34 49.93
N THR A 837 -3.60 -7.27 50.63
CA THR A 837 -2.59 -6.57 51.47
C THR A 837 -2.84 -6.94 52.91
N TYR A 838 -1.85 -7.51 53.59
CA TYR A 838 -1.90 -7.86 54.94
C TYR A 838 -1.52 -6.70 55.89
N GLU A 839 -1.93 -6.76 57.15
CA GLU A 839 -1.53 -5.78 58.17
C GLU A 839 0.00 -5.74 58.38
N SER A 840 0.69 -6.84 58.10
CA SER A 840 2.16 -6.92 58.11
C SER A 840 2.82 -6.07 57.02
N GLY A 841 2.06 -5.53 56.06
CA GLY A 841 2.58 -4.87 54.88
C GLY A 841 2.92 -5.81 53.70
N THR A 842 2.81 -7.14 53.94
CA THR A 842 3.00 -8.12 52.87
C THR A 842 1.86 -8.04 51.87
N VAL A 843 2.16 -8.18 50.57
CA VAL A 843 1.19 -8.18 49.46
C VAL A 843 1.21 -9.54 48.77
N GLU A 844 0.03 -10.12 48.56
CA GLU A 844 -0.16 -11.35 47.80
C GLU A 844 -1.10 -11.09 46.62
N SER A 845 -0.77 -11.64 45.49
CA SER A 845 -1.57 -11.49 44.25
C SER A 845 -1.91 -12.88 43.69
N VAL A 846 -3.21 -13.07 43.41
CA VAL A 846 -3.77 -14.31 42.86
C VAL A 846 -4.51 -13.95 41.56
N VAL A 847 -4.21 -14.62 40.45
CA VAL A 847 -4.93 -14.46 39.18
C VAL A 847 -6.15 -15.35 39.18
N VAL A 848 -7.33 -14.77 38.99
CA VAL A 848 -8.60 -15.49 38.91
C VAL A 848 -9.07 -15.43 37.45
N PRO A 849 -9.10 -16.58 36.72
CA PRO A 849 -9.62 -16.63 35.40
C PRO A 849 -11.15 -16.55 35.39
N LEU A 850 -11.70 -15.47 34.90
CA LEU A 850 -13.14 -15.29 34.76
C LEU A 850 -13.59 -15.84 33.40
N THR A 851 -14.27 -16.96 33.39
CA THR A 851 -14.78 -17.64 32.18
C THR A 851 -16.28 -17.90 32.23
N GLU A 852 -16.89 -17.64 33.35
CA GLU A 852 -18.31 -17.88 33.61
C GLU A 852 -19.02 -16.60 34.07
N LYS A 853 -20.37 -16.61 34.03
CA LYS A 853 -21.19 -15.47 34.47
C LYS A 853 -20.91 -15.08 35.91
N GLN A 854 -20.67 -16.08 36.76
CA GLN A 854 -20.25 -15.93 38.14
C GLN A 854 -19.07 -16.84 38.42
N THR A 855 -18.01 -16.29 39.00
CA THR A 855 -16.84 -17.03 39.44
C THR A 855 -16.60 -16.78 40.92
N GLU A 856 -16.45 -17.84 41.68
CA GLU A 856 -16.13 -17.80 43.09
C GLU A 856 -14.82 -18.55 43.34
N GLN A 857 -13.93 -17.95 44.10
CA GLN A 857 -12.67 -18.58 44.47
C GLN A 857 -12.34 -18.32 45.93
N THR A 858 -11.93 -19.39 46.64
CA THR A 858 -11.43 -19.31 48.00
C THR A 858 -9.90 -19.22 47.98
N ILE A 859 -9.34 -18.24 48.67
CA ILE A 859 -7.90 -17.98 48.77
C ILE A 859 -7.48 -18.14 50.23
N PRO A 860 -6.56 -19.05 50.57
CA PRO A 860 -6.02 -19.19 51.93
C PRO A 860 -5.31 -17.92 52.35
N LEU A 861 -5.51 -17.47 53.56
CA LEU A 861 -4.91 -16.24 54.14
C LEU A 861 -3.64 -16.60 54.93
N LYS A 862 -2.60 -15.78 54.75
CA LYS A 862 -1.32 -15.92 55.49
C LYS A 862 -1.21 -15.00 56.70
N GLY A 863 -2.28 -14.27 57.03
CA GLY A 863 -2.30 -13.33 58.11
C GLY A 863 -3.54 -12.45 58.11
N ARG A 864 -3.56 -11.44 59.00
CA ARG A 864 -4.68 -10.48 59.06
C ARG A 864 -4.69 -9.59 57.81
N VAL A 865 -5.81 -9.53 57.14
CA VAL A 865 -6.00 -8.79 55.92
C VAL A 865 -6.33 -7.33 56.22
N ARG A 866 -5.59 -6.41 55.58
CA ARG A 866 -5.85 -4.98 55.60
C ARG A 866 -6.83 -4.57 54.49
N THR A 867 -6.55 -5.03 53.24
CA THR A 867 -7.41 -4.75 52.08
C THR A 867 -7.40 -5.90 51.09
N ILE A 868 -8.52 -6.11 50.42
CA ILE A 868 -8.62 -6.94 49.19
C ILE A 868 -9.12 -6.07 48.05
N THR A 869 -8.42 -6.12 46.92
CA THR A 869 -8.79 -5.34 45.76
C THR A 869 -8.68 -6.22 44.48
N ALA A 870 -9.55 -5.97 43.53
CA ALA A 870 -9.49 -6.61 42.22
C ALA A 870 -8.84 -5.66 41.20
N ASN A 871 -8.03 -6.20 40.28
CA ASN A 871 -7.36 -5.51 39.17
C ASN A 871 -6.50 -4.30 39.59
N ALA A 872 -5.90 -4.35 40.82
CA ALA A 872 -5.07 -3.25 41.32
C ALA A 872 -3.75 -3.09 40.53
N ASP A 873 -3.28 -4.15 39.86
CA ASP A 873 -2.11 -4.17 38.98
C ASP A 873 -2.39 -3.60 37.58
N ASN A 874 -3.64 -3.26 37.29
CA ASN A 874 -4.09 -2.79 35.95
C ASN A 874 -3.84 -3.79 34.80
N ALA A 875 -3.72 -5.08 35.09
CA ALA A 875 -3.37 -6.11 34.12
C ALA A 875 -4.54 -6.55 33.21
N ALA A 876 -5.77 -6.24 33.57
CA ALA A 876 -6.96 -6.59 32.79
C ALA A 876 -7.73 -5.37 32.31
N LEU A 877 -8.26 -5.47 31.07
CA LEU A 877 -9.08 -4.43 30.41
C LEU A 877 -10.56 -4.53 30.84
N VAL A 878 -10.81 -4.50 32.13
CA VAL A 878 -12.15 -4.59 32.71
C VAL A 878 -12.41 -3.43 33.66
N GLU A 879 -13.68 -3.06 33.83
CA GLU A 879 -14.14 -2.12 34.87
C GLU A 879 -14.64 -2.91 36.07
N ILE A 880 -14.12 -2.58 37.24
CA ILE A 880 -14.51 -3.23 38.49
C ILE A 880 -15.55 -2.38 39.25
N GLU A 881 -16.74 -2.91 39.39
CA GLU A 881 -17.80 -2.36 40.23
C GLU A 881 -17.74 -3.04 41.63
N ARG A 882 -17.89 -2.24 42.68
CA ARG A 882 -17.88 -2.72 44.07
C ARG A 882 -19.29 -2.90 44.60
#